data_67e7bea2fc88681f6d9896856fe209cd
#
_entry.id   67e7bea2fc88681f6d9896856fe209cd
#
_cell.length_a   1.000
_cell.length_b   1.000
_cell.length_c   1.000
_cell.angle_alpha   90.00
_cell.angle_beta   90.00
_cell.angle_gamma   90.00
#
_symmetry.space_group_name_H-M   'P 1'
#
loop_
_entity.id
_entity.type
_entity.pdbx_description
1 polymer ?
#
loop_
_entity_poly.entity_id
_entity_poly.type
_entity_poly.pdbx_seq_one_letter_code
_entity_poly.pdbx_strand_id
1 'polypeptide(L)'
;MSDTGNFSWDGLSRMYEELRKIPPNERDAWIEKNCPDEWIKEELYSLLQVDEDSADYFDSLTSNVISPALDELSDLPPASGKVFNYKLLRKIGRGGMGNVYLAERDDDMYKSRVAVKILRRGMDSKDILERFHTERQILARLNHPNITHLLDGGITSDGRPYFVMEYVQGKPITEYCDEKKLPVNERIELFNQICDALAFAHQNLVIHRDLKPRNILVTDQGNVKLLDFGIAKIVDNESSQNLTLSDSNERLMTPEYASPEQVRGATVNTASDVYQLGLVLYKLLSGKTPFDFENKSLLETERLILTQIPQKPSSYLASLTLSEMEEISHKRKTNPNKLIRKLKGDLDLIILTAIQKEPEQRFTSVLEFRRDIERYKRRLPVRSRGNRFGYKTIKYIQRNKLFLAIAAVFLIMLTSFSVFYNFSITEQRNQAQNEAEKAAQVTSFLMELFEANDPSLSQGEELTAWQLLQNAEERIELLENQPEIQAQMFDVTGQIYRRMGDFDRAEEFLNRALDLRISLYGPNHSETLAVYDQLGLLYSDTGNFVRADSMLRHALAIRFSQSSPNDPALSDTKTNLAYVLRRTGDYTEAERLYRNSYDIRKRHYGENHPSTIENLSSLGVTMINKGDYLNSESVLRQVLELRRNTLGSNHPDLAMSLNNLGAVLLNIGLFSEAESLFRESLEMRQHLFGDLHPKVALSMNNLGIALREQNRYVRARDYLLEALEIRKYLLGRDNVNTAISKFSLGQLKLQSGEVHSALDLLQHAHEIFEKHLSDSHSFTARTKMAVGSCYMEMGESELSENFITSGYEKVMEIHHESSLEMALADWELGTFFQNRGEYDKASEHLQGAYDTLQKVERGTTFRQEKVLAQRERISSGTIPVAYEENSGQNRQDLHNNEQ
;
A
#
# COMPACT_ATOMS: atom_id res chain seq x y z
N MET A 1 -14.48 -11.55 13.48
CA MET A 1 -13.12 -11.89 13.87
C MET A 1 -12.81 -13.15 13.15
N SER A 2 -12.39 -13.00 11.95
CA SER A 2 -12.47 -14.01 10.91
C SER A 2 -11.08 -14.20 10.34
N ASP A 3 -10.70 -15.45 10.25
CA ASP A 3 -9.63 -15.94 9.40
C ASP A 3 -9.77 -15.39 8.00
N THR A 4 -9.04 -14.33 7.65
CA THR A 4 -8.75 -13.98 6.27
C THR A 4 -7.60 -14.87 5.85
N GLY A 5 -7.97 -16.04 5.32
CA GLY A 5 -7.05 -16.96 4.68
C GLY A 5 -6.23 -16.27 3.60
N ASN A 6 -4.93 -16.47 3.64
CA ASN A 6 -3.95 -16.12 2.61
C ASN A 6 -4.35 -16.75 1.26
N PHE A 7 -5.13 -16.03 0.45
CA PHE A 7 -5.23 -16.36 -0.96
C PHE A 7 -4.07 -15.67 -1.68
N SER A 8 -3.17 -16.48 -2.23
CA SER A 8 -2.03 -15.99 -2.99
C SER A 8 -2.46 -15.66 -4.43
N TRP A 9 -1.78 -14.71 -5.08
CA TRP A 9 -1.92 -14.40 -6.51
C TRP A 9 -1.85 -15.65 -7.42
N ASP A 10 -1.13 -16.68 -6.99
CA ASP A 10 -1.08 -17.99 -7.66
C ASP A 10 -2.44 -18.72 -7.64
N GLY A 11 -3.25 -18.52 -6.61
CA GLY A 11 -4.60 -19.07 -6.51
C GLY A 11 -5.56 -18.39 -7.51
N LEU A 12 -5.54 -17.06 -7.56
CA LEU A 12 -6.36 -16.27 -8.49
C LEU A 12 -5.98 -16.58 -9.97
N SER A 13 -4.69 -16.66 -10.27
CA SER A 13 -4.18 -16.99 -11.60
C SER A 13 -4.62 -18.38 -12.08
N ARG A 14 -4.61 -19.39 -11.20
CA ARG A 14 -5.11 -20.73 -11.53
C ARG A 14 -6.62 -20.74 -11.80
N MET A 15 -7.39 -20.04 -10.98
CA MET A 15 -8.83 -19.92 -11.16
C MET A 15 -9.17 -19.22 -12.48
N TYR A 16 -8.43 -18.19 -12.86
CA TYR A 16 -8.57 -17.50 -14.15
C TYR A 16 -8.22 -18.40 -15.34
N GLU A 17 -7.14 -19.18 -15.25
CA GLU A 17 -6.75 -20.16 -16.28
C GLU A 17 -7.80 -21.29 -16.46
N GLU A 18 -8.43 -21.72 -15.39
CA GLU A 18 -9.53 -22.69 -15.45
C GLU A 18 -10.79 -22.06 -16.05
N LEU A 19 -11.11 -20.83 -15.67
CA LEU A 19 -12.27 -20.09 -16.17
C LEU A 19 -12.18 -19.81 -17.67
N ARG A 20 -10.99 -19.55 -18.21
CA ARG A 20 -10.78 -19.40 -19.67
C ARG A 20 -11.13 -20.64 -20.50
N LYS A 21 -11.09 -21.82 -19.91
CA LYS A 21 -11.44 -23.09 -20.59
C LYS A 21 -12.94 -23.33 -20.62
N ILE A 22 -13.75 -22.53 -19.91
CA ILE A 22 -15.20 -22.67 -19.78
C ILE A 22 -15.88 -21.77 -20.84
N PRO A 23 -16.92 -22.27 -21.52
CA PRO A 23 -17.70 -21.48 -22.47
C PRO A 23 -18.25 -20.20 -21.81
N PRO A 24 -18.29 -19.05 -22.52
CA PRO A 24 -18.69 -17.77 -21.94
C PRO A 24 -20.04 -17.78 -21.23
N ASN A 25 -21.01 -18.52 -21.73
CA ASN A 25 -22.36 -18.66 -21.17
C ASN A 25 -22.44 -19.48 -19.87
N GLU A 26 -21.36 -20.13 -19.43
CA GLU A 26 -21.30 -20.95 -18.22
C GLU A 26 -20.35 -20.38 -17.17
N ARG A 27 -19.61 -19.30 -17.50
CA ARG A 27 -18.59 -18.69 -16.64
C ARG A 27 -19.18 -18.09 -15.39
N ASP A 28 -20.30 -17.39 -15.48
CA ASP A 28 -20.97 -16.77 -14.34
C ASP A 28 -21.41 -17.82 -13.32
N ALA A 29 -21.99 -18.91 -13.78
CA ALA A 29 -22.41 -20.02 -12.92
C ALA A 29 -21.23 -20.72 -12.23
N TRP A 30 -20.10 -20.79 -12.92
CA TRP A 30 -18.88 -21.36 -12.37
C TRP A 30 -18.27 -20.45 -11.29
N ILE A 31 -18.21 -19.11 -11.54
CA ILE A 31 -17.72 -18.11 -10.58
C ILE A 31 -18.57 -18.15 -9.31
N GLU A 32 -19.89 -18.13 -9.45
CA GLU A 32 -20.80 -18.18 -8.32
C GLU A 32 -20.65 -19.46 -7.46
N LYS A 33 -20.32 -20.56 -8.09
CA LYS A 33 -20.21 -21.86 -7.43
C LYS A 33 -18.84 -22.08 -6.75
N ASN A 34 -17.76 -21.54 -7.32
CA ASN A 34 -16.38 -21.90 -6.95
C ASN A 34 -15.61 -20.77 -6.26
N CYS A 35 -16.14 -19.54 -6.23
CA CYS A 35 -15.49 -18.40 -5.59
C CYS A 35 -16.22 -18.00 -4.31
N PRO A 36 -15.64 -18.26 -3.13
CA PRO A 36 -16.29 -17.97 -1.84
C PRO A 36 -16.26 -16.49 -1.45
N ASP A 37 -15.34 -15.70 -1.97
CA ASP A 37 -15.13 -14.31 -1.58
C ASP A 37 -15.51 -13.34 -2.68
N GLU A 38 -16.27 -12.31 -2.33
CA GLU A 38 -16.82 -11.31 -3.25
C GLU A 38 -15.71 -10.56 -4.02
N TRP A 39 -14.60 -10.23 -3.37
CA TRP A 39 -13.49 -9.55 -4.03
C TRP A 39 -12.79 -10.41 -5.11
N ILE A 40 -12.74 -11.75 -4.92
CA ILE A 40 -12.19 -12.70 -5.91
C ILE A 40 -13.09 -12.74 -7.15
N LYS A 41 -14.40 -12.67 -6.96
CA LYS A 41 -15.37 -12.59 -8.05
C LYS A 41 -15.18 -11.32 -8.86
N GLU A 42 -15.11 -10.15 -8.17
CA GLU A 42 -14.89 -8.85 -8.83
C GLU A 42 -13.59 -8.83 -9.65
N GLU A 43 -12.51 -9.39 -9.12
CA GLU A 43 -11.22 -9.44 -9.79
C GLU A 43 -11.24 -10.38 -11.00
N LEU A 44 -11.90 -11.54 -10.92
CA LEU A 44 -12.07 -12.46 -12.05
C LEU A 44 -12.94 -11.86 -13.15
N TYR A 45 -14.01 -11.13 -12.81
CA TYR A 45 -14.81 -10.39 -13.79
C TYR A 45 -14.02 -9.28 -14.47
N SER A 46 -13.19 -8.56 -13.74
CA SER A 46 -12.29 -7.53 -14.28
C SER A 46 -11.28 -8.11 -15.28
N LEU A 47 -10.69 -9.26 -14.96
CA LEU A 47 -9.73 -9.95 -15.84
C LEU A 47 -10.41 -10.49 -17.13
N LEU A 48 -11.65 -10.96 -17.04
CA LEU A 48 -12.41 -11.41 -18.21
C LEU A 48 -12.77 -10.25 -19.14
N GLN A 49 -13.11 -9.09 -18.61
CA GLN A 49 -13.46 -7.90 -19.39
C GLN A 49 -12.26 -7.37 -20.18
N VAL A 50 -11.06 -7.42 -19.62
CA VAL A 50 -9.81 -7.07 -20.34
C VAL A 50 -9.50 -8.03 -21.50
N ASP A 51 -9.83 -9.32 -21.36
CA ASP A 51 -9.59 -10.33 -22.42
C ASP A 51 -10.63 -10.19 -23.57
N GLU A 52 -11.86 -9.81 -23.29
CA GLU A 52 -12.92 -9.53 -24.28
C GLU A 52 -12.67 -8.22 -25.06
N ASP A 53 -12.24 -7.16 -24.40
CA ASP A 53 -11.89 -5.87 -25.04
C ASP A 53 -10.68 -5.99 -25.98
N SER A 54 -9.72 -6.90 -25.72
CA SER A 54 -8.58 -7.16 -26.60
C SER A 54 -8.96 -7.99 -27.83
N ALA A 55 -9.91 -8.91 -27.75
CA ALA A 55 -10.42 -9.69 -28.87
C ALA A 55 -11.22 -8.82 -29.86
N ASP A 56 -12.07 -7.93 -29.39
CA ASP A 56 -12.83 -6.98 -30.20
C ASP A 56 -11.93 -5.97 -30.94
N TYR A 57 -10.81 -5.58 -30.34
CA TYR A 57 -9.83 -4.70 -30.98
C TYR A 57 -9.12 -5.37 -32.17
N PHE A 58 -8.75 -6.65 -32.06
CA PHE A 58 -8.16 -7.42 -33.17
C PHE A 58 -9.17 -7.74 -34.28
N ASP A 59 -10.41 -8.03 -33.94
CA ASP A 59 -11.48 -8.26 -34.95
C ASP A 59 -11.86 -6.96 -35.67
N SER A 60 -11.79 -5.81 -35.01
CA SER A 60 -12.01 -4.52 -35.68
C SER A 60 -10.88 -4.11 -36.63
N LEU A 61 -9.64 -4.50 -36.36
CA LEU A 61 -8.47 -4.30 -37.24
C LEU A 61 -8.52 -5.19 -38.47
N THR A 62 -8.95 -6.44 -38.35
CA THR A 62 -9.06 -7.39 -39.46
C THR A 62 -10.23 -7.07 -40.37
N SER A 63 -11.35 -6.62 -39.83
CA SER A 63 -12.56 -6.31 -40.63
C SER A 63 -12.49 -4.95 -41.35
N ASN A 64 -11.85 -3.94 -40.75
CA ASN A 64 -11.85 -2.57 -41.32
C ASN A 64 -10.65 -2.23 -42.21
N VAL A 65 -9.53 -2.96 -42.11
CA VAL A 65 -8.28 -2.66 -42.83
C VAL A 65 -7.93 -3.71 -43.86
N ILE A 66 -8.19 -4.98 -43.60
CA ILE A 66 -7.74 -6.10 -44.45
C ILE A 66 -8.82 -6.57 -45.40
N SER A 67 -10.08 -6.55 -45.03
CA SER A 67 -11.20 -7.02 -45.86
C SER A 67 -11.48 -6.17 -47.12
N PRO A 68 -11.43 -4.84 -47.12
CA PRO A 68 -11.67 -4.03 -48.32
C PRO A 68 -10.59 -4.18 -49.40
N ALA A 69 -9.35 -4.53 -49.01
CA ALA A 69 -8.23 -4.71 -49.94
C ALA A 69 -8.26 -6.07 -50.68
N LEU A 70 -8.93 -7.06 -50.09
CA LEU A 70 -9.08 -8.40 -50.68
C LEU A 70 -10.28 -8.51 -51.62
N ASP A 71 -11.30 -7.66 -51.46
CA ASP A 71 -12.48 -7.67 -52.34
C ASP A 71 -12.24 -7.01 -53.70
N GLU A 72 -11.27 -6.08 -53.80
CA GLU A 72 -10.91 -5.46 -55.08
C GLU A 72 -10.07 -6.38 -56.01
N LEU A 73 -9.55 -7.49 -55.50
CA LEU A 73 -8.67 -8.41 -56.26
C LEU A 73 -9.37 -9.60 -56.90
N SER A 74 -10.67 -9.73 -56.76
CA SER A 74 -11.40 -10.94 -57.22
C SER A 74 -12.02 -10.89 -58.62
N ASP A 75 -11.95 -9.76 -59.35
CA ASP A 75 -12.62 -9.61 -60.63
C ASP A 75 -11.68 -9.31 -61.81
N LEU A 76 -10.91 -10.33 -62.23
CA LEU A 76 -10.27 -10.31 -63.54
C LEU A 76 -10.61 -11.60 -64.31
N PRO A 77 -11.14 -11.49 -65.53
CA PRO A 77 -11.47 -12.66 -66.34
C PRO A 77 -10.25 -13.31 -66.98
N PRO A 78 -10.31 -14.64 -67.35
CA PRO A 78 -9.16 -15.39 -67.87
C PRO A 78 -8.81 -14.99 -69.28
N ALA A 79 -7.49 -14.86 -69.56
CA ALA A 79 -6.93 -14.55 -70.86
C ALA A 79 -6.96 -15.75 -71.78
N SER A 80 -7.72 -15.68 -72.80
CA SER A 80 -7.64 -16.60 -73.94
C SER A 80 -6.73 -16.01 -75.02
N GLY A 81 -5.70 -16.75 -75.42
CA GLY A 81 -4.62 -16.30 -76.30
C GLY A 81 -5.06 -15.96 -77.67
N LYS A 82 -4.58 -14.86 -78.18
CA LYS A 82 -4.36 -14.59 -79.59
C LYS A 82 -3.19 -13.62 -79.75
N VAL A 83 -2.36 -13.88 -80.74
CA VAL A 83 -1.22 -13.06 -81.17
C VAL A 83 -1.74 -11.81 -81.83
N PHE A 84 -1.18 -10.60 -81.40
CA PHE A 84 -1.46 -9.27 -81.95
C PHE A 84 -2.74 -8.57 -81.48
N ASN A 85 -3.15 -8.74 -80.26
CA ASN A 85 -4.14 -7.81 -79.68
C ASN A 85 -3.49 -6.60 -78.98
N TYR A 86 -2.19 -6.30 -79.20
CA TYR A 86 -1.46 -5.22 -78.64
C TYR A 86 -1.00 -4.21 -79.66
N LYS A 87 -1.55 -3.00 -79.74
CA LYS A 87 -1.16 -1.90 -80.59
C LYS A 87 0.03 -1.20 -79.97
N LEU A 88 1.20 -1.26 -80.65
CA LEU A 88 2.41 -0.55 -80.18
C LEU A 88 2.21 0.94 -80.32
N LEU A 89 2.38 1.71 -79.24
CA LEU A 89 2.20 3.16 -79.23
C LEU A 89 3.50 3.91 -79.41
N ARG A 90 4.50 3.58 -78.61
CA ARG A 90 5.83 4.21 -78.73
C ARG A 90 6.88 3.32 -78.04
N LYS A 91 8.09 3.51 -78.43
CA LYS A 91 9.26 2.87 -77.81
C LYS A 91 9.53 3.55 -76.47
N ILE A 92 9.69 2.77 -75.43
CA ILE A 92 9.96 3.25 -74.06
C ILE A 92 11.31 2.78 -73.54
N GLY A 93 11.95 1.80 -74.15
CA GLY A 93 13.26 1.33 -73.77
C GLY A 93 13.99 0.64 -74.89
N ARG A 94 15.33 0.71 -74.87
CA ARG A 94 16.24 -0.08 -75.72
C ARG A 94 17.24 -0.78 -74.87
N GLY A 95 17.32 -2.08 -74.95
CA GLY A 95 18.30 -2.87 -74.26
C GLY A 95 19.15 -3.73 -75.22
N GLY A 96 20.23 -4.32 -74.78
CA GLY A 96 21.07 -5.18 -75.59
C GLY A 96 20.34 -6.33 -76.19
N MET A 97 19.24 -6.80 -75.59
CA MET A 97 18.47 -8.00 -76.02
C MET A 97 17.18 -7.69 -76.74
N GLY A 98 16.80 -6.44 -76.90
CA GLY A 98 15.58 -6.05 -77.60
C GLY A 98 15.04 -4.70 -77.25
N ASN A 99 13.90 -4.39 -77.84
CA ASN A 99 13.23 -3.11 -77.66
C ASN A 99 11.95 -3.29 -76.78
N VAL A 100 11.68 -2.37 -75.92
CA VAL A 100 10.47 -2.33 -75.09
C VAL A 100 9.57 -1.19 -75.62
N TYR A 101 8.33 -1.55 -75.93
CA TYR A 101 7.32 -0.61 -76.41
C TYR A 101 6.19 -0.48 -75.42
N LEU A 102 5.70 0.74 -75.22
CA LEU A 102 4.41 0.98 -74.64
C LEU A 102 3.39 0.50 -75.71
N ALA A 103 2.49 -0.32 -75.29
CA ALA A 103 1.42 -0.81 -76.15
C ALA A 103 0.06 -0.68 -75.45
N GLU A 104 -0.98 -0.65 -76.23
CA GLU A 104 -2.36 -0.71 -75.79
C GLU A 104 -2.99 -1.97 -76.25
N ARG A 105 -3.63 -2.70 -75.37
CA ARG A 105 -4.41 -3.86 -75.74
C ARG A 105 -5.66 -3.41 -76.55
N ASP A 106 -5.84 -3.89 -77.78
CA ASP A 106 -6.85 -3.46 -78.71
C ASP A 106 -7.80 -4.62 -78.94
N ASP A 107 -8.49 -5.07 -77.93
CA ASP A 107 -9.65 -5.94 -78.03
C ASP A 107 -10.90 -5.15 -77.68
N ASP A 108 -12.02 -5.41 -78.31
CA ASP A 108 -13.25 -4.63 -78.23
C ASP A 108 -13.85 -4.50 -76.82
N MET A 109 -13.27 -5.18 -75.82
CA MET A 109 -13.82 -5.24 -74.44
C MET A 109 -13.01 -4.54 -73.41
N TYR A 110 -11.69 -4.34 -73.65
CA TYR A 110 -10.83 -3.77 -72.55
C TYR A 110 -9.54 -3.10 -73.04
N LYS A 111 -9.40 -1.80 -72.80
CA LYS A 111 -8.18 -1.06 -73.18
C LYS A 111 -7.24 -0.95 -71.98
N SER A 112 -6.11 -1.63 -71.98
CA SER A 112 -5.07 -1.49 -70.96
C SER A 112 -3.72 -1.20 -71.58
N ARG A 113 -2.93 -0.34 -70.90
CA ARG A 113 -1.53 -0.08 -71.32
C ARG A 113 -0.63 -1.18 -70.81
N VAL A 114 0.19 -1.75 -71.71
CA VAL A 114 1.16 -2.78 -71.39
C VAL A 114 2.54 -2.42 -71.93
N ALA A 115 3.56 -3.03 -71.40
CA ALA A 115 4.91 -2.99 -72.00
C ALA A 115 5.16 -4.26 -72.81
N VAL A 116 5.49 -4.08 -74.03
CA VAL A 116 5.81 -5.21 -74.92
C VAL A 116 7.29 -5.20 -75.21
N LYS A 117 8.02 -6.23 -74.82
CA LYS A 117 9.44 -6.43 -75.07
C LYS A 117 9.60 -7.40 -76.17
N ILE A 118 10.18 -6.97 -77.33
CA ILE A 118 10.43 -7.79 -78.52
C ILE A 118 11.93 -8.07 -78.58
N LEU A 119 12.28 -9.34 -78.62
CA LEU A 119 13.67 -9.77 -78.69
C LEU A 119 14.25 -9.53 -80.08
N ARG A 120 15.61 -9.45 -80.19
CA ARG A 120 16.30 -9.20 -81.45
C ARG A 120 16.21 -10.38 -82.39
N ARG A 121 16.37 -10.15 -83.71
CA ARG A 121 16.49 -11.21 -84.71
C ARG A 121 17.77 -12.01 -84.49
N GLY A 122 17.70 -13.31 -84.67
CA GLY A 122 18.77 -14.25 -84.38
C GLY A 122 18.58 -15.09 -83.10
N MET A 123 17.51 -14.78 -82.34
CA MET A 123 17.09 -15.56 -81.16
C MET A 123 15.88 -16.43 -81.48
N ASP A 124 15.83 -16.97 -82.67
CA ASP A 124 14.71 -17.77 -83.25
C ASP A 124 15.09 -19.26 -83.52
N SER A 125 16.22 -19.74 -83.00
CA SER A 125 16.54 -21.16 -83.02
C SER A 125 15.56 -22.01 -82.22
N LYS A 126 15.33 -23.25 -82.64
CA LYS A 126 14.34 -24.11 -81.97
C LYS A 126 14.60 -24.34 -80.51
N ASP A 127 15.85 -24.45 -80.10
CA ASP A 127 16.29 -24.60 -78.68
C ASP A 127 16.05 -23.33 -77.86
N ILE A 128 16.23 -22.18 -78.47
CA ILE A 128 15.97 -20.91 -77.87
C ILE A 128 14.47 -20.72 -77.61
N LEU A 129 13.65 -21.11 -78.53
CA LEU A 129 12.19 -21.04 -78.43
C LEU A 129 11.64 -21.99 -77.36
N GLU A 130 12.15 -23.23 -77.28
CA GLU A 130 11.75 -24.16 -76.23
C GLU A 130 12.12 -23.64 -74.81
N ARG A 131 13.29 -23.06 -74.61
CA ARG A 131 13.72 -22.42 -73.40
C ARG A 131 12.85 -21.19 -73.06
N PHE A 132 12.58 -20.36 -74.05
CA PHE A 132 11.68 -19.23 -73.93
C PHE A 132 10.28 -19.66 -73.44
N HIS A 133 9.76 -20.77 -73.98
CA HIS A 133 8.48 -21.29 -73.49
C HIS A 133 8.53 -21.77 -72.03
N THR A 134 9.60 -22.43 -71.62
CA THR A 134 9.78 -22.90 -70.25
C THR A 134 9.91 -21.71 -69.24
N GLU A 135 10.76 -20.75 -69.61
CA GLU A 135 10.95 -19.57 -68.75
C GLU A 135 9.68 -18.72 -68.63
N ARG A 136 8.95 -18.54 -69.70
CA ARG A 136 7.67 -17.84 -69.65
C ARG A 136 6.71 -18.47 -68.61
N GLN A 137 6.68 -19.80 -68.54
CA GLN A 137 5.87 -20.50 -67.55
C GLN A 137 6.37 -20.27 -66.12
N ILE A 138 7.65 -20.23 -65.93
CA ILE A 138 8.26 -19.96 -64.59
C ILE A 138 7.98 -18.51 -64.14
N LEU A 139 8.19 -17.56 -65.07
CA LEU A 139 7.97 -16.13 -64.76
C LEU A 139 6.49 -15.77 -64.53
N ALA A 140 5.60 -16.46 -65.29
CA ALA A 140 4.17 -16.28 -65.10
C ALA A 140 3.66 -16.70 -63.68
N ARG A 141 4.47 -17.52 -62.96
CA ARG A 141 4.18 -17.91 -61.56
C ARG A 141 4.62 -16.88 -60.56
N LEU A 142 5.46 -15.89 -60.93
CA LEU A 142 5.93 -14.84 -60.03
C LEU A 142 4.84 -13.78 -59.84
N ASN A 143 3.98 -14.01 -58.89
CA ASN A 143 2.97 -13.02 -58.48
C ASN A 143 3.39 -12.33 -57.15
N HIS A 144 3.96 -11.14 -57.27
CA HIS A 144 4.43 -10.36 -56.14
C HIS A 144 4.23 -8.85 -56.40
N PRO A 145 3.77 -8.04 -55.44
CA PRO A 145 3.45 -6.63 -55.65
C PRO A 145 4.64 -5.80 -56.17
N ASN A 146 5.86 -6.20 -55.85
CA ASN A 146 7.10 -5.52 -56.27
C ASN A 146 7.80 -6.17 -57.45
N ILE A 147 7.19 -7.14 -58.14
CA ILE A 147 7.65 -7.73 -59.39
C ILE A 147 6.68 -7.33 -60.51
N THR A 148 7.22 -6.97 -61.65
CA THR A 148 6.39 -6.68 -62.83
C THR A 148 5.76 -7.95 -63.36
N HIS A 149 4.44 -7.97 -63.50
CA HIS A 149 3.70 -9.12 -63.87
C HIS A 149 3.86 -9.43 -65.37
N LEU A 150 4.17 -10.68 -65.71
CA LEU A 150 4.15 -11.14 -67.08
C LEU A 150 2.69 -11.48 -67.46
N LEU A 151 2.14 -10.75 -68.41
CA LEU A 151 0.74 -10.84 -68.79
C LEU A 151 0.51 -11.81 -69.90
N ASP A 152 1.47 -11.83 -70.88
CA ASP A 152 1.36 -12.69 -72.06
C ASP A 152 2.74 -12.84 -72.75
N GLY A 153 2.86 -13.65 -73.75
CA GLY A 153 4.04 -13.78 -74.52
C GLY A 153 3.82 -14.74 -75.70
N GLY A 154 4.55 -14.51 -76.75
CA GLY A 154 4.41 -15.32 -78.02
C GLY A 154 5.54 -15.04 -78.94
N ILE A 155 5.28 -15.41 -80.23
CA ILE A 155 6.19 -15.20 -81.33
C ILE A 155 5.53 -14.26 -82.32
N THR A 156 6.21 -13.20 -82.72
CA THR A 156 5.75 -12.28 -83.77
C THR A 156 5.65 -12.93 -85.12
N SER A 157 4.98 -12.29 -86.02
CA SER A 157 4.80 -12.82 -87.44
C SER A 157 6.14 -12.97 -88.14
N ASP A 158 7.19 -12.29 -87.65
CA ASP A 158 8.54 -12.37 -88.18
C ASP A 158 9.46 -13.31 -87.40
N GLY A 159 8.91 -14.17 -86.53
CA GLY A 159 9.60 -15.24 -85.83
C GLY A 159 10.27 -14.81 -84.51
N ARG A 160 10.15 -13.55 -84.04
CA ARG A 160 10.81 -13.06 -82.80
C ARG A 160 9.97 -13.35 -81.60
N PRO A 161 10.57 -13.85 -80.56
CA PRO A 161 9.88 -13.94 -79.25
C PRO A 161 9.53 -12.57 -78.69
N TYR A 162 8.38 -12.45 -78.04
CA TYR A 162 8.00 -11.25 -77.33
C TYR A 162 7.36 -11.57 -75.97
N PHE A 163 7.50 -10.65 -75.03
CA PHE A 163 6.85 -10.68 -73.75
C PHE A 163 5.95 -9.48 -73.60
N VAL A 164 4.79 -9.68 -73.01
CA VAL A 164 3.85 -8.64 -72.62
C VAL A 164 3.80 -8.58 -71.11
N MET A 165 4.13 -7.44 -70.58
CA MET A 165 4.19 -7.23 -69.13
C MET A 165 3.42 -5.99 -68.73
N GLU A 166 3.16 -5.90 -67.43
CA GLU A 166 2.56 -4.73 -66.80
C GLU A 166 3.35 -3.48 -67.18
N TYR A 167 2.70 -2.43 -67.65
CA TYR A 167 3.33 -1.14 -67.88
C TYR A 167 3.45 -0.40 -66.53
N VAL A 168 4.67 -0.24 -66.05
CA VAL A 168 4.97 0.47 -64.78
C VAL A 168 5.25 1.93 -65.08
N GLN A 169 4.38 2.83 -64.63
CA GLN A 169 4.63 4.27 -64.64
C GLN A 169 5.46 4.64 -63.43
N GLY A 170 6.76 4.76 -63.59
CA GLY A 170 7.71 5.00 -62.52
C GLY A 170 9.03 5.55 -63.03
N LYS A 171 9.92 5.95 -62.11
CA LYS A 171 11.28 6.37 -62.37
C LYS A 171 12.30 5.37 -61.85
N PRO A 172 13.50 5.29 -62.44
CA PRO A 172 14.58 4.49 -61.89
C PRO A 172 14.83 4.88 -60.40
N ILE A 173 15.07 3.91 -59.53
CA ILE A 173 15.13 4.12 -58.09
C ILE A 173 16.14 5.18 -57.67
N THR A 174 17.27 5.30 -58.33
CA THR A 174 18.29 6.33 -58.05
C THR A 174 17.79 7.72 -58.39
N GLU A 175 17.14 7.89 -59.54
CA GLU A 175 16.55 9.14 -59.98
C GLU A 175 15.39 9.57 -59.07
N TYR A 176 14.47 8.65 -58.80
CA TYR A 176 13.36 8.88 -57.86
C TYR A 176 13.87 9.37 -56.50
N CYS A 177 14.83 8.62 -55.90
CA CYS A 177 15.41 8.96 -54.60
C CYS A 177 16.13 10.33 -54.60
N ASP A 178 16.80 10.69 -55.71
CA ASP A 178 17.54 11.93 -55.79
C ASP A 178 16.63 13.13 -56.07
N GLU A 179 15.62 12.99 -56.91
CA GLU A 179 14.62 14.05 -57.18
C GLU A 179 13.78 14.36 -55.93
N LYS A 180 13.30 13.30 -55.24
CA LYS A 180 12.54 13.45 -54.01
C LYS A 180 13.41 13.78 -52.81
N LYS A 181 14.75 13.84 -52.95
CA LYS A 181 15.73 14.05 -51.90
C LYS A 181 15.51 13.17 -50.70
N LEU A 182 15.30 11.88 -50.90
CA LEU A 182 14.99 10.94 -49.85
C LEU A 182 16.19 10.73 -48.89
N PRO A 183 15.97 10.84 -47.57
CA PRO A 183 17.00 10.55 -46.61
C PRO A 183 17.39 9.05 -46.63
N VAL A 184 18.57 8.76 -46.06
CA VAL A 184 19.14 7.38 -46.04
C VAL A 184 18.13 6.30 -45.59
N ASN A 185 17.34 6.58 -44.56
CA ASN A 185 16.37 5.61 -44.02
C ASN A 185 15.27 5.27 -45.05
N GLU A 186 14.73 6.25 -45.73
CA GLU A 186 13.67 6.04 -46.75
C GLU A 186 14.22 5.32 -47.99
N ARG A 187 15.47 5.58 -48.38
CA ARG A 187 16.16 4.80 -49.42
C ARG A 187 16.33 3.32 -49.03
N ILE A 188 16.59 3.07 -47.73
CA ILE A 188 16.66 1.70 -47.20
C ILE A 188 15.28 1.05 -47.20
N GLU A 189 14.16 1.78 -46.99
CA GLU A 189 12.82 1.20 -47.11
C GLU A 189 12.52 0.74 -48.52
N LEU A 190 12.84 1.57 -49.52
CA LEU A 190 12.69 1.16 -50.93
C LEU A 190 13.58 -0.02 -51.26
N PHE A 191 14.80 -0.04 -50.73
CA PHE A 191 15.71 -1.17 -50.87
C PHE A 191 15.15 -2.45 -50.24
N ASN A 192 14.48 -2.37 -49.11
CA ASN A 192 13.84 -3.53 -48.51
C ASN A 192 12.72 -4.13 -49.40
N GLN A 193 11.98 -3.29 -50.15
CA GLN A 193 10.99 -3.78 -51.09
C GLN A 193 11.66 -4.57 -52.23
N ILE A 194 12.86 -4.16 -52.69
CA ILE A 194 13.65 -4.91 -53.67
C ILE A 194 14.05 -6.27 -53.07
N CYS A 195 14.54 -6.26 -51.81
CA CYS A 195 14.90 -7.51 -51.12
C CYS A 195 13.73 -8.48 -51.03
N ASP A 196 12.51 -7.97 -50.73
CA ASP A 196 11.32 -8.82 -50.64
C ASP A 196 10.96 -9.47 -51.95
N ALA A 197 10.97 -8.67 -53.05
CA ALA A 197 10.72 -9.14 -54.38
C ALA A 197 11.73 -10.21 -54.81
N LEU A 198 13.00 -9.96 -54.57
CA LEU A 198 14.07 -10.85 -54.98
C LEU A 198 14.10 -12.12 -54.10
N ALA A 199 13.82 -12.02 -52.81
CA ALA A 199 13.71 -13.20 -51.95
C ALA A 199 12.55 -14.10 -52.40
N PHE A 200 11.42 -13.49 -52.78
CA PHE A 200 10.28 -14.24 -53.37
C PHE A 200 10.68 -14.94 -54.69
N ALA A 201 11.39 -14.26 -55.58
CA ALA A 201 11.88 -14.86 -56.80
C ALA A 201 12.82 -16.05 -56.52
N HIS A 202 13.78 -15.90 -55.61
CA HIS A 202 14.71 -16.97 -55.20
C HIS A 202 13.99 -18.18 -54.60
N GLN A 203 12.93 -17.97 -53.82
CA GLN A 203 12.09 -19.05 -53.29
C GLN A 203 11.37 -19.84 -54.39
N ASN A 204 11.12 -19.18 -55.51
CA ASN A 204 10.56 -19.83 -56.73
C ASN A 204 11.64 -20.28 -57.73
N LEU A 205 12.90 -20.39 -57.25
CA LEU A 205 14.05 -20.82 -58.01
C LEU A 205 14.44 -19.93 -59.22
N VAL A 206 14.04 -18.65 -59.15
CA VAL A 206 14.33 -17.67 -60.19
C VAL A 206 15.42 -16.72 -59.74
N ILE A 207 16.50 -16.61 -60.50
CA ILE A 207 17.64 -15.70 -60.28
C ILE A 207 17.49 -14.53 -61.24
N HIS A 208 17.68 -13.27 -60.77
CA HIS A 208 17.46 -12.10 -61.63
C HIS A 208 18.58 -11.85 -62.65
N ARG A 209 19.83 -12.04 -62.30
CA ARG A 209 21.05 -11.98 -63.11
C ARG A 209 21.44 -10.62 -63.71
N ASP A 210 20.56 -9.60 -63.71
CA ASP A 210 20.78 -8.27 -64.28
C ASP A 210 20.21 -7.16 -63.41
N LEU A 211 20.47 -7.20 -62.08
CA LEU A 211 20.03 -6.20 -61.16
C LEU A 211 20.85 -4.91 -61.30
N LYS A 212 20.17 -3.85 -61.72
CA LYS A 212 20.74 -2.50 -61.87
C LYS A 212 19.66 -1.45 -61.60
N PRO A 213 19.98 -0.20 -61.27
CA PRO A 213 18.98 0.83 -60.96
C PRO A 213 17.91 1.03 -62.05
N ARG A 214 18.28 0.86 -63.31
CA ARG A 214 17.34 1.02 -64.47
C ARG A 214 16.27 -0.09 -64.53
N ASN A 215 16.57 -1.24 -63.93
CA ASN A 215 15.61 -2.37 -63.87
C ASN A 215 14.77 -2.33 -62.58
N ILE A 216 14.88 -1.25 -61.80
CA ILE A 216 14.16 -1.05 -60.53
C ILE A 216 13.42 0.27 -60.62
N LEU A 217 12.13 0.23 -60.92
CA LEU A 217 11.30 1.44 -60.98
C LEU A 217 10.63 1.69 -59.67
N VAL A 218 10.41 2.98 -59.36
CA VAL A 218 9.58 3.40 -58.23
C VAL A 218 8.43 4.22 -58.80
N THR A 219 7.22 3.79 -58.47
CA THR A 219 5.99 4.51 -58.88
C THR A 219 5.84 5.81 -58.08
N ASP A 220 4.95 6.73 -58.53
CA ASP A 220 4.66 7.96 -57.79
C ASP A 220 4.10 7.71 -56.38
N GLN A 221 3.55 6.54 -56.13
CA GLN A 221 3.05 6.07 -54.83
C GLN A 221 4.16 5.53 -53.88
N GLY A 222 5.43 5.46 -54.36
CA GLY A 222 6.54 4.92 -53.60
C GLY A 222 6.67 3.39 -53.60
N ASN A 223 5.99 2.71 -54.48
CA ASN A 223 6.08 1.25 -54.63
C ASN A 223 7.18 0.88 -55.60
N VAL A 224 8.07 0.00 -55.18
CA VAL A 224 9.13 -0.55 -56.05
C VAL A 224 8.54 -1.61 -56.99
N LYS A 225 8.99 -1.61 -58.25
CA LYS A 225 8.71 -2.67 -59.26
C LYS A 225 10.02 -3.13 -59.90
N LEU A 226 10.33 -4.39 -59.73
CA LEU A 226 11.44 -5.07 -60.43
C LEU A 226 11.03 -5.40 -61.85
N LEU A 227 11.84 -4.97 -62.78
CA LEU A 227 11.67 -5.25 -64.22
C LEU A 227 12.67 -6.36 -64.67
N ASP A 228 12.38 -6.96 -65.80
CA ASP A 228 13.30 -7.73 -66.62
C ASP A 228 14.23 -8.69 -65.87
N PHE A 229 13.69 -9.82 -65.40
CA PHE A 229 14.50 -10.97 -65.01
C PHE A 229 15.32 -11.43 -66.25
N GLY A 230 16.63 -11.58 -66.09
CA GLY A 230 17.58 -11.76 -67.21
C GLY A 230 17.43 -13.01 -68.03
N ILE A 231 16.24 -13.19 -68.57
CA ILE A 231 15.73 -14.37 -69.36
C ILE A 231 16.68 -14.75 -70.51
N ALA A 232 17.19 -13.77 -71.23
CA ALA A 232 18.01 -14.01 -72.37
C ALA A 232 19.46 -14.39 -72.04
N LYS A 233 19.93 -14.16 -70.82
CA LYS A 233 21.29 -14.58 -70.39
C LYS A 233 21.39 -16.08 -70.10
N ILE A 234 20.25 -16.79 -69.94
CA ILE A 234 20.22 -18.22 -69.75
C ILE A 234 20.41 -18.91 -71.16
N VAL A 235 19.91 -18.25 -72.13
CA VAL A 235 20.00 -18.71 -73.52
C VAL A 235 21.43 -18.70 -74.02
N ASP A 236 22.24 -17.69 -73.63
CA ASP A 236 23.62 -17.55 -74.13
C ASP A 236 24.66 -18.46 -73.44
N ASN A 237 24.50 -18.79 -72.14
CA ASN A 237 25.54 -19.46 -71.37
C ASN A 237 25.84 -20.93 -71.73
N GLU A 238 24.89 -21.65 -72.34
CA GLU A 238 25.12 -23.01 -72.68
C GLU A 238 25.51 -23.19 -74.22
N SER A 239 25.24 -22.14 -74.98
CA SER A 239 25.70 -22.11 -76.40
C SER A 239 27.22 -21.83 -76.55
N SER A 240 27.83 -21.23 -75.46
CA SER A 240 29.21 -20.82 -75.46
C SER A 240 30.21 -21.93 -75.10
N GLN A 241 29.74 -23.14 -74.74
CA GLN A 241 30.65 -24.27 -74.51
C GLN A 241 31.20 -24.91 -75.80
N ASN A 242 30.64 -24.57 -76.96
CA ASN A 242 31.03 -25.16 -78.28
C ASN A 242 31.46 -24.17 -79.36
N LEU A 243 31.75 -22.89 -79.04
CA LEU A 243 32.20 -21.93 -80.04
C LEU A 243 33.63 -21.42 -79.74
N THR A 244 34.56 -21.73 -80.56
CA THR A 244 35.92 -21.25 -80.61
C THR A 244 36.02 -19.71 -80.64
N LEU A 245 36.94 -19.19 -79.93
CA LEU A 245 37.65 -17.94 -79.81
C LEU A 245 37.67 -16.90 -80.98
N SER A 246 36.64 -16.60 -81.71
CA SER A 246 36.69 -15.62 -82.78
C SER A 246 35.61 -14.54 -82.85
N ASP A 247 34.59 -14.42 -81.93
CA ASP A 247 33.67 -13.29 -82.02
C ASP A 247 33.58 -12.55 -80.65
N SER A 248 34.56 -11.67 -80.40
CA SER A 248 34.78 -10.92 -79.18
C SER A 248 33.97 -9.63 -79.07
N ASN A 249 32.90 -9.40 -79.82
CA ASN A 249 32.23 -8.09 -79.80
C ASN A 249 30.86 -7.97 -79.29
N GLU A 250 30.22 -9.05 -78.73
CA GLU A 250 28.89 -8.91 -78.16
C GLU A 250 28.68 -9.58 -76.75
N ARG A 251 29.55 -9.32 -75.84
CA ARG A 251 29.16 -9.59 -74.42
C ARG A 251 28.12 -8.52 -74.00
N LEU A 252 26.86 -8.85 -74.04
CA LEU A 252 25.67 -8.06 -73.67
C LEU A 252 25.54 -7.82 -72.17
N MET A 253 26.58 -7.31 -71.53
CA MET A 253 26.56 -6.97 -70.08
C MET A 253 26.67 -5.45 -69.88
N THR A 254 25.95 -4.95 -68.88
CA THR A 254 26.26 -3.66 -68.33
C THR A 254 27.39 -3.89 -67.32
N PRO A 255 28.64 -3.62 -67.61
CA PRO A 255 29.78 -4.08 -66.80
C PRO A 255 29.77 -3.55 -65.39
N GLU A 256 29.23 -2.38 -65.15
CA GLU A 256 29.20 -1.69 -63.86
C GLU A 256 28.53 -2.48 -62.74
N TYR A 257 27.61 -3.40 -63.02
CA TYR A 257 26.85 -4.18 -62.05
C TYR A 257 27.11 -5.67 -62.11
N ALA A 258 27.98 -6.12 -63.01
CA ALA A 258 28.30 -7.54 -63.19
C ALA A 258 29.02 -8.09 -61.95
N SER A 259 28.63 -9.27 -61.51
CA SER A 259 29.33 -9.97 -60.43
C SER A 259 30.65 -10.60 -60.92
N PRO A 260 31.63 -10.84 -60.06
CA PRO A 260 32.91 -11.45 -60.44
C PRO A 260 32.76 -12.79 -61.15
N GLU A 261 31.81 -13.64 -60.74
CA GLU A 261 31.53 -14.91 -61.35
C GLU A 261 30.90 -14.76 -62.76
N GLN A 262 30.07 -13.73 -62.95
CA GLN A 262 29.55 -13.43 -64.31
C GLN A 262 30.67 -12.99 -65.24
N VAL A 263 31.61 -12.21 -64.77
CA VAL A 263 32.76 -11.76 -65.54
C VAL A 263 33.70 -12.93 -65.84
N ARG A 264 33.90 -13.87 -64.92
CA ARG A 264 34.69 -15.11 -65.13
C ARG A 264 33.98 -16.13 -66.00
N GLY A 265 32.70 -15.96 -66.30
CA GLY A 265 31.87 -16.98 -67.04
C GLY A 265 31.56 -18.20 -66.18
N ALA A 266 31.62 -18.08 -64.84
CA ALA A 266 31.33 -19.11 -63.87
C ALA A 266 29.80 -19.27 -63.65
N THR A 267 29.40 -20.32 -62.96
CA THR A 267 27.98 -20.55 -62.62
C THR A 267 27.39 -19.43 -61.80
N VAL A 268 26.33 -18.82 -62.32
CA VAL A 268 25.58 -17.72 -61.63
C VAL A 268 24.55 -18.34 -60.70
N ASN A 269 24.55 -17.88 -59.47
CA ASN A 269 23.64 -18.33 -58.42
C ASN A 269 23.01 -17.15 -57.69
N THR A 270 22.24 -17.39 -56.61
CA THR A 270 21.57 -16.35 -55.81
C THR A 270 22.57 -15.37 -55.17
N ALA A 271 23.83 -15.74 -54.94
CA ALA A 271 24.88 -14.86 -54.41
C ALA A 271 25.32 -13.80 -55.43
N SER A 272 25.12 -14.06 -56.74
CA SER A 272 25.32 -13.07 -57.82
C SER A 272 24.32 -11.90 -57.69
N ASP A 273 23.07 -12.21 -57.46
CA ASP A 273 22.02 -11.17 -57.18
C ASP A 273 22.31 -10.42 -55.88
N VAL A 274 22.82 -11.09 -54.84
CA VAL A 274 23.26 -10.42 -53.59
C VAL A 274 24.37 -9.40 -53.85
N TYR A 275 25.34 -9.74 -54.73
CA TYR A 275 26.42 -8.83 -55.10
C TYR A 275 25.87 -7.63 -55.87
N GLN A 276 25.04 -7.82 -56.90
CA GLN A 276 24.42 -6.77 -57.67
C GLN A 276 23.56 -5.86 -56.76
N LEU A 277 22.77 -6.46 -55.88
CA LEU A 277 21.96 -5.74 -54.91
C LEU A 277 22.82 -4.91 -53.94
N GLY A 278 23.99 -5.43 -53.52
CA GLY A 278 24.98 -4.70 -52.74
C GLY A 278 25.51 -3.46 -53.47
N LEU A 279 25.77 -3.55 -54.80
CA LEU A 279 26.16 -2.39 -55.62
C LEU A 279 25.03 -1.36 -55.74
N VAL A 280 23.78 -1.81 -55.91
CA VAL A 280 22.60 -0.94 -55.92
C VAL A 280 22.50 -0.17 -54.58
N LEU A 281 22.64 -0.86 -53.45
CA LEU A 281 22.61 -0.21 -52.13
C LEU A 281 23.77 0.78 -51.94
N TYR A 282 24.98 0.39 -52.38
CA TYR A 282 26.16 1.27 -52.38
C TYR A 282 25.82 2.61 -53.08
N LYS A 283 25.31 2.54 -54.35
CA LYS A 283 24.95 3.71 -55.14
C LYS A 283 23.82 4.52 -54.55
N LEU A 284 22.77 3.85 -54.04
CA LEU A 284 21.66 4.53 -53.38
C LEU A 284 22.11 5.36 -52.19
N LEU A 285 23.03 4.84 -51.39
CA LEU A 285 23.47 5.53 -50.16
C LEU A 285 24.62 6.50 -50.39
N SER A 286 25.63 6.18 -51.22
CA SER A 286 26.79 7.01 -51.50
C SER A 286 26.64 7.93 -52.70
N GLY A 287 25.70 7.63 -53.64
CA GLY A 287 25.54 8.39 -54.88
C GLY A 287 26.47 7.96 -56.02
N LYS A 288 27.45 7.17 -55.76
CA LYS A 288 28.46 6.70 -56.71
C LYS A 288 28.59 5.17 -56.62
N THR A 289 29.23 4.56 -57.60
CA THR A 289 29.62 3.13 -57.63
C THR A 289 30.97 2.94 -56.90
N PRO A 290 31.27 1.74 -56.34
CA PRO A 290 32.52 1.50 -55.62
C PRO A 290 33.77 1.50 -56.50
N PHE A 291 33.60 1.42 -57.84
CA PHE A 291 34.63 1.39 -58.85
C PHE A 291 34.39 2.53 -59.83
N ASP A 292 35.48 3.12 -60.32
CA ASP A 292 35.45 4.10 -61.40
C ASP A 292 35.71 3.41 -62.73
N PHE A 293 34.71 3.49 -63.58
CA PHE A 293 34.70 2.88 -64.91
C PHE A 293 34.87 3.93 -66.03
N GLU A 294 34.99 5.21 -65.71
CA GLU A 294 35.10 6.24 -66.72
C GLU A 294 36.43 6.05 -67.53
N ASN A 295 36.33 6.11 -68.83
CA ASN A 295 37.44 6.02 -69.78
C ASN A 295 38.27 4.73 -69.67
N LYS A 296 37.70 3.61 -69.21
CA LYS A 296 38.36 2.33 -69.08
C LYS A 296 37.97 1.35 -70.22
N SER A 297 38.91 0.60 -70.68
CA SER A 297 38.61 -0.48 -71.62
C SER A 297 37.85 -1.62 -70.99
N LEU A 298 37.25 -2.49 -71.74
CA LEU A 298 36.51 -3.64 -71.28
C LEU A 298 37.42 -4.55 -70.37
N LEU A 299 38.63 -4.82 -70.80
CA LEU A 299 39.62 -5.61 -70.11
C LEU A 299 40.03 -4.98 -68.75
N GLU A 300 40.18 -3.66 -68.73
CA GLU A 300 40.47 -2.92 -67.49
C GLU A 300 39.26 -2.97 -66.55
N THR A 301 38.06 -2.84 -67.08
CA THR A 301 36.80 -2.96 -66.30
C THR A 301 36.68 -4.36 -65.72
N GLU A 302 36.92 -5.41 -66.47
CA GLU A 302 36.90 -6.77 -65.97
C GLU A 302 37.92 -6.98 -64.88
N ARG A 303 39.16 -6.48 -65.06
CA ARG A 303 40.24 -6.56 -64.08
C ARG A 303 39.86 -5.85 -62.79
N LEU A 304 39.21 -4.67 -62.84
CA LEU A 304 38.75 -3.92 -61.68
C LEU A 304 37.69 -4.74 -60.89
N ILE A 305 36.73 -5.31 -61.62
CA ILE A 305 35.68 -6.11 -60.98
C ILE A 305 36.28 -7.34 -60.31
N LEU A 306 37.26 -7.96 -60.87
CA LEU A 306 37.85 -9.18 -60.37
C LEU A 306 38.85 -8.95 -59.22
N THR A 307 39.66 -7.86 -59.26
CA THR A 307 40.84 -7.74 -58.38
C THR A 307 40.78 -6.57 -57.40
N GLN A 308 40.11 -5.47 -57.77
CA GLN A 308 40.11 -4.28 -56.91
C GLN A 308 39.14 -4.46 -55.68
N ILE A 309 39.68 -4.22 -54.51
CA ILE A 309 38.89 -4.24 -53.26
C ILE A 309 38.00 -2.99 -53.21
N PRO A 310 36.68 -3.09 -53.04
CA PRO A 310 35.78 -1.96 -53.00
C PRO A 310 36.04 -1.11 -51.75
N GLN A 311 36.08 0.20 -51.91
CA GLN A 311 36.20 1.13 -50.77
C GLN A 311 34.91 1.14 -49.97
N LYS A 312 35.04 1.46 -48.65
CA LYS A 312 33.87 1.66 -47.80
C LYS A 312 33.06 2.87 -48.29
N PRO A 313 31.74 2.81 -48.37
CA PRO A 313 30.93 3.97 -48.72
C PRO A 313 31.28 5.23 -47.97
N SER A 314 31.48 5.15 -46.62
CA SER A 314 31.87 6.26 -45.80
C SER A 314 33.25 6.84 -46.10
N SER A 315 34.23 5.97 -46.49
CA SER A 315 35.58 6.38 -46.82
C SER A 315 35.66 6.98 -48.23
N TYR A 316 34.89 6.41 -49.16
CA TYR A 316 34.77 6.97 -50.52
C TYR A 316 34.18 8.37 -50.47
N LEU A 317 33.08 8.56 -49.76
CA LEU A 317 32.50 9.91 -49.58
C LEU A 317 33.50 10.90 -48.97
N ALA A 318 34.31 10.47 -48.00
CA ALA A 318 35.30 11.32 -47.37
C ALA A 318 36.47 11.73 -48.28
N SER A 319 36.68 11.05 -49.44
CA SER A 319 37.71 11.37 -50.45
C SER A 319 37.21 12.29 -51.53
N LEU A 320 35.92 12.58 -51.61
CA LEU A 320 35.32 13.47 -52.61
C LEU A 320 35.63 14.97 -52.30
N THR A 321 35.50 15.79 -53.33
CA THR A 321 35.56 17.26 -53.15
C THR A 321 34.38 17.77 -52.32
N LEU A 322 34.56 18.90 -51.68
CA LEU A 322 33.48 19.53 -50.88
C LEU A 322 32.21 19.77 -51.71
N SER A 323 32.34 20.22 -52.97
CA SER A 323 31.18 20.46 -53.84
C SER A 323 30.40 19.18 -54.15
N GLU A 324 31.09 18.10 -54.50
CA GLU A 324 30.46 16.78 -54.77
C GLU A 324 29.80 16.23 -53.52
N MET A 325 30.43 16.39 -52.34
CA MET A 325 29.88 15.97 -51.06
C MET A 325 28.63 16.75 -50.68
N GLU A 326 28.61 18.05 -50.91
CA GLU A 326 27.44 18.89 -50.64
C GLU A 326 26.27 18.48 -51.55
N GLU A 327 26.51 18.29 -52.83
CA GLU A 327 25.50 17.83 -53.79
C GLU A 327 24.90 16.49 -53.37
N ILE A 328 25.75 15.51 -53.07
CA ILE A 328 25.33 14.17 -52.65
C ILE A 328 24.54 14.23 -51.33
N SER A 329 25.03 15.04 -50.38
CA SER A 329 24.38 15.15 -49.06
C SER A 329 23.03 15.87 -49.16
N HIS A 330 22.92 16.87 -50.00
CA HIS A 330 21.68 17.59 -50.26
C HIS A 330 20.59 16.65 -50.83
N LYS A 331 20.96 15.79 -51.79
CA LYS A 331 20.07 14.75 -52.35
C LYS A 331 19.64 13.70 -51.33
N ARG A 332 20.26 13.64 -50.14
CA ARG A 332 19.96 12.74 -49.03
C ARG A 332 19.41 13.49 -47.80
N LYS A 333 19.04 14.76 -48.04
CA LYS A 333 18.43 15.63 -47.01
C LYS A 333 19.24 15.65 -45.69
N THR A 334 20.55 15.77 -45.79
CA THR A 334 21.50 15.77 -44.70
C THR A 334 22.74 16.66 -45.02
N ASN A 335 23.69 16.78 -44.10
CA ASN A 335 24.97 17.41 -44.33
C ASN A 335 26.09 16.39 -44.46
N PRO A 336 27.27 16.77 -45.08
CA PRO A 336 28.40 15.88 -45.33
C PRO A 336 28.84 15.04 -44.15
N ASN A 337 29.11 15.69 -43.00
CA ASN A 337 29.60 15.02 -41.79
C ASN A 337 28.57 14.05 -41.20
N LYS A 338 27.29 14.39 -41.25
CA LYS A 338 26.24 13.51 -40.77
C LYS A 338 26.07 12.30 -41.69
N LEU A 339 26.18 12.50 -43.03
CA LEU A 339 26.10 11.41 -43.97
C LEU A 339 27.21 10.39 -43.75
N ILE A 340 28.47 10.86 -43.73
CA ILE A 340 29.65 10.00 -43.45
C ILE A 340 29.44 9.24 -42.14
N ARG A 341 29.07 9.96 -41.04
CA ARG A 341 28.85 9.31 -39.72
C ARG A 341 27.77 8.27 -39.75
N LYS A 342 26.70 8.47 -40.53
CA LYS A 342 25.58 7.54 -40.64
C LYS A 342 25.95 6.27 -41.42
N LEU A 343 26.80 6.38 -42.43
CA LEU A 343 27.27 5.24 -43.21
C LEU A 343 28.38 4.49 -42.50
N LYS A 344 29.25 5.22 -41.79
CA LYS A 344 30.41 4.65 -41.11
C LYS A 344 30.01 3.60 -40.06
N GLY A 345 30.55 2.42 -40.22
CA GLY A 345 30.43 1.32 -39.30
C GLY A 345 29.55 0.18 -39.79
N ASP A 346 28.33 0.04 -39.29
CA ASP A 346 27.50 -1.13 -39.63
C ASP A 346 27.04 -1.13 -41.10
N LEU A 347 26.62 0.00 -41.66
CA LEU A 347 26.21 0.06 -43.07
C LEU A 347 27.39 -0.20 -44.03
N ASP A 348 28.54 0.36 -43.73
CA ASP A 348 29.75 0.04 -44.51
C ASP A 348 30.00 -1.47 -44.53
N LEU A 349 29.94 -2.15 -43.39
CA LEU A 349 30.19 -3.57 -43.30
C LEU A 349 29.13 -4.42 -44.01
N ILE A 350 27.87 -4.06 -43.85
CA ILE A 350 26.74 -4.73 -44.51
C ILE A 350 26.93 -4.68 -46.02
N ILE A 351 27.21 -3.49 -46.57
CA ILE A 351 27.41 -3.30 -48.02
C ILE A 351 28.65 -4.07 -48.46
N LEU A 352 29.79 -3.92 -47.76
CA LEU A 352 31.00 -4.62 -48.15
C LEU A 352 30.88 -6.13 -48.08
N THR A 353 30.12 -6.67 -47.14
CA THR A 353 29.83 -8.12 -47.09
C THR A 353 29.06 -8.57 -48.33
N ALA A 354 28.05 -7.79 -48.77
CA ALA A 354 27.28 -8.13 -49.97
C ALA A 354 28.14 -8.13 -51.23
N ILE A 355 29.12 -7.20 -51.34
CA ILE A 355 29.98 -7.05 -52.55
C ILE A 355 31.34 -7.71 -52.42
N GLN A 356 31.49 -8.76 -51.59
CA GLN A 356 32.69 -9.58 -51.51
C GLN A 356 32.93 -10.29 -52.86
N LYS A 357 34.22 -10.50 -53.22
CA LYS A 357 34.56 -11.10 -54.49
C LYS A 357 34.11 -12.56 -54.57
N GLU A 358 34.37 -13.31 -53.51
CA GLU A 358 34.05 -14.73 -53.43
C GLU A 358 32.60 -14.90 -52.92
N PRO A 359 31.74 -15.66 -53.65
CA PRO A 359 30.33 -15.84 -53.31
C PRO A 359 30.08 -16.35 -51.88
N GLU A 360 30.94 -17.22 -51.36
CA GLU A 360 30.85 -17.82 -50.01
C GLU A 360 31.07 -16.80 -48.89
N GLN A 361 31.72 -15.68 -49.16
CA GLN A 361 31.96 -14.61 -48.21
C GLN A 361 30.82 -13.60 -48.17
N ARG A 362 29.85 -13.70 -49.07
CA ARG A 362 28.67 -12.85 -49.12
C ARG A 362 27.58 -13.37 -48.18
N PHE A 363 26.47 -12.64 -48.10
CA PHE A 363 25.27 -13.18 -47.46
C PHE A 363 24.76 -14.41 -48.19
N THR A 364 24.36 -15.46 -47.47
CA THR A 364 23.88 -16.72 -48.04
C THR A 364 22.56 -16.55 -48.79
N SER A 365 21.82 -15.48 -48.50
CA SER A 365 20.57 -15.14 -49.18
C SER A 365 20.25 -13.66 -49.11
N VAL A 366 19.41 -13.16 -50.00
CA VAL A 366 18.87 -11.79 -49.94
C VAL A 366 18.12 -11.52 -48.63
N LEU A 367 17.47 -12.54 -48.09
CA LEU A 367 16.76 -12.44 -46.81
C LEU A 367 17.72 -12.21 -45.66
N GLU A 368 18.92 -12.82 -45.63
CA GLU A 368 19.92 -12.54 -44.61
C GLU A 368 20.50 -11.12 -44.76
N PHE A 369 20.74 -10.67 -45.99
CA PHE A 369 21.16 -9.31 -46.27
C PHE A 369 20.15 -8.30 -45.70
N ARG A 370 18.85 -8.49 -46.03
CA ARG A 370 17.77 -7.65 -45.51
C ARG A 370 17.69 -7.70 -43.97
N ARG A 371 17.82 -8.87 -43.36
CA ARG A 371 17.82 -9.02 -41.91
C ARG A 371 18.94 -8.22 -41.23
N ASP A 372 20.10 -8.13 -41.81
CA ASP A 372 21.20 -7.34 -41.27
C ASP A 372 20.95 -5.84 -41.38
N ILE A 373 20.32 -5.39 -42.46
CA ILE A 373 19.82 -4.02 -42.61
C ILE A 373 18.74 -3.69 -41.56
N GLU A 374 17.78 -4.59 -41.33
CA GLU A 374 16.77 -4.45 -40.28
C GLU A 374 17.38 -4.41 -38.89
N ARG A 375 18.41 -5.19 -38.61
CA ARG A 375 19.18 -5.10 -37.36
C ARG A 375 19.82 -3.75 -37.19
N TYR A 376 20.42 -3.19 -38.25
CA TYR A 376 20.95 -1.83 -38.20
C TYR A 376 19.87 -0.80 -37.84
N LYS A 377 18.69 -0.85 -38.50
CA LYS A 377 17.55 0.04 -38.21
C LYS A 377 17.13 -0.06 -36.75
N ARG A 378 17.02 -1.26 -36.23
CA ARG A 378 16.63 -1.54 -34.83
C ARG A 378 17.75 -1.38 -33.83
N ARG A 379 18.94 -0.87 -34.25
CA ARG A 379 20.14 -0.75 -33.39
C ARG A 379 20.56 -2.07 -32.75
N LEU A 380 20.25 -3.18 -33.40
CA LEU A 380 20.73 -4.51 -33.00
C LEU A 380 22.12 -4.75 -33.53
N PRO A 381 22.91 -5.63 -32.93
CA PRO A 381 24.19 -6.05 -33.49
C PRO A 381 24.02 -6.67 -34.86
N VAL A 382 24.72 -6.16 -35.86
CA VAL A 382 24.70 -6.74 -37.22
C VAL A 382 25.61 -7.95 -37.29
N ARG A 383 25.20 -8.99 -38.08
CA ARG A 383 25.99 -10.23 -38.21
C ARG A 383 27.28 -10.02 -38.96
N SER A 384 27.28 -9.13 -39.95
CA SER A 384 28.46 -8.74 -40.72
C SER A 384 29.66 -8.28 -39.87
N ARG A 385 29.44 -7.86 -38.61
CA ARG A 385 30.52 -7.43 -37.71
C ARG A 385 31.08 -8.51 -36.79
N GLY A 386 30.51 -9.71 -36.83
CA GLY A 386 30.93 -10.82 -36.00
C GLY A 386 30.56 -10.66 -34.51
N ASN A 387 31.07 -11.58 -33.68
CA ASN A 387 30.64 -11.74 -32.28
C ASN A 387 31.59 -10.98 -31.30
N ARG A 388 31.70 -9.67 -31.39
CA ARG A 388 32.50 -8.84 -30.45
C ARG A 388 31.68 -8.40 -29.24
N PHE A 389 32.07 -8.83 -28.05
CA PHE A 389 31.35 -8.57 -26.80
C PHE A 389 31.11 -7.07 -26.56
N GLY A 390 32.16 -6.23 -26.64
CA GLY A 390 32.03 -4.78 -26.44
C GLY A 390 31.06 -4.10 -27.39
N TYR A 391 31.00 -4.56 -28.67
CA TYR A 391 30.02 -4.02 -29.62
C TYR A 391 28.58 -4.36 -29.26
N LYS A 392 28.33 -5.58 -28.82
CA LYS A 392 26.99 -6.00 -28.35
C LYS A 392 26.55 -5.19 -27.13
N THR A 393 27.46 -4.96 -26.17
CA THR A 393 27.19 -4.17 -24.96
C THR A 393 26.84 -2.73 -25.32
N ILE A 394 27.61 -2.10 -26.23
CA ILE A 394 27.33 -0.73 -26.66
C ILE A 394 25.93 -0.63 -27.31
N LYS A 395 25.60 -1.58 -28.19
CA LYS A 395 24.25 -1.61 -28.83
C LYS A 395 23.14 -1.83 -27.81
N TYR A 396 23.37 -2.67 -26.79
CA TYR A 396 22.42 -2.87 -25.69
C TYR A 396 22.20 -1.58 -24.89
N ILE A 397 23.28 -0.89 -24.50
CA ILE A 397 23.22 0.37 -23.78
C ILE A 397 22.50 1.45 -24.60
N GLN A 398 22.83 1.56 -25.90
CA GLN A 398 22.20 2.53 -26.79
C GLN A 398 20.69 2.32 -26.94
N ARG A 399 20.24 1.07 -26.91
CA ARG A 399 18.81 0.72 -27.00
C ARG A 399 18.06 0.92 -25.70
N ASN A 400 18.71 0.63 -24.56
CA ASN A 400 18.06 0.59 -23.25
C ASN A 400 18.49 1.75 -22.34
N LYS A 401 18.86 2.91 -22.88
CA LYS A 401 19.37 4.05 -22.12
C LYS A 401 18.44 4.47 -20.97
N LEU A 402 17.14 4.55 -21.23
CA LEU A 402 16.15 4.94 -20.22
C LEU A 402 16.08 3.91 -19.09
N PHE A 403 16.03 2.64 -19.44
CA PHE A 403 15.98 1.56 -18.44
C PHE A 403 17.23 1.54 -17.55
N LEU A 404 18.40 1.69 -18.15
CA LEU A 404 19.68 1.73 -17.42
C LEU A 404 19.78 2.98 -16.52
N ALA A 405 19.27 4.11 -16.97
CA ALA A 405 19.21 5.32 -16.16
C ALA A 405 18.28 5.14 -14.95
N ILE A 406 17.10 4.57 -15.15
CA ILE A 406 16.16 4.25 -14.07
C ILE A 406 16.80 3.25 -13.08
N ALA A 407 17.45 2.20 -13.57
CA ALA A 407 18.13 1.23 -12.74
C ALA A 407 19.27 1.85 -11.92
N ALA A 408 20.03 2.77 -12.49
CA ALA A 408 21.08 3.51 -11.78
C ALA A 408 20.49 4.43 -10.68
N VAL A 409 19.42 5.16 -10.97
CA VAL A 409 18.71 5.99 -9.97
C VAL A 409 18.14 5.12 -8.85
N PHE A 410 17.55 3.99 -9.18
CA PHE A 410 17.05 3.04 -8.19
C PHE A 410 18.14 2.47 -7.29
N LEU A 411 19.29 2.15 -7.86
CA LEU A 411 20.45 1.67 -7.09
C LEU A 411 20.97 2.77 -6.14
N ILE A 412 21.02 4.02 -6.61
CA ILE A 412 21.41 5.16 -5.77
C ILE A 412 20.42 5.36 -4.63
N MET A 413 19.11 5.27 -4.91
CA MET A 413 18.09 5.36 -3.86
C MET A 413 18.21 4.22 -2.84
N LEU A 414 18.45 2.99 -3.29
CA LEU A 414 18.64 1.83 -2.41
C LEU A 414 19.87 1.99 -1.51
N THR A 415 20.98 2.45 -2.06
CA THR A 415 22.20 2.69 -1.27
C THR A 415 22.01 3.83 -0.28
N SER A 416 21.38 4.95 -0.69
CA SER A 416 21.07 6.08 0.17
C SER A 416 20.10 5.67 1.29
N PHE A 417 19.07 4.90 0.97
CA PHE A 417 18.13 4.36 1.96
C PHE A 417 18.83 3.41 2.95
N SER A 418 19.70 2.54 2.45
CA SER A 418 20.49 1.63 3.30
C SER A 418 21.41 2.38 4.27
N VAL A 419 22.07 3.44 3.80
CA VAL A 419 22.93 4.28 4.64
C VAL A 419 22.10 5.03 5.67
N PHE A 420 20.98 5.64 5.26
CA PHE A 420 20.07 6.33 6.18
C PHE A 420 19.48 5.38 7.22
N TYR A 421 19.05 4.20 6.80
CA TYR A 421 18.49 3.17 7.69
C TYR A 421 19.53 2.67 8.72
N ASN A 422 20.74 2.41 8.29
CA ASN A 422 21.83 2.02 9.21
C ASN A 422 22.17 3.14 10.19
N PHE A 423 22.18 4.40 9.74
CA PHE A 423 22.40 5.55 10.62
C PHE A 423 21.31 5.66 11.68
N SER A 424 20.04 5.58 11.25
CA SER A 424 18.88 5.63 12.16
C SER A 424 18.86 4.48 13.16
N ILE A 425 19.19 3.25 12.75
CA ILE A 425 19.27 2.10 13.67
C ILE A 425 20.42 2.27 14.66
N THR A 426 21.56 2.79 14.22
CA THR A 426 22.71 3.00 15.11
C THR A 426 22.37 4.05 16.18
N GLU A 427 21.69 5.12 15.81
CA GLU A 427 21.20 6.15 16.71
C GLU A 427 20.23 5.57 17.75
N GLN A 428 19.22 4.83 17.31
CA GLN A 428 18.25 4.14 18.19
C GLN A 428 18.93 3.11 19.10
N ARG A 429 19.91 2.38 18.59
CA ARG A 429 20.65 1.40 19.36
C ARG A 429 21.52 2.06 20.45
N ASN A 430 22.17 3.18 20.12
CA ASN A 430 22.94 3.95 21.07
C ASN A 430 22.06 4.55 22.17
N GLN A 431 20.88 5.08 21.80
CA GLN A 431 19.89 5.55 22.78
C GLN A 431 19.42 4.42 23.68
N ALA A 432 19.02 3.28 23.11
CA ALA A 432 18.59 2.12 23.87
C ALA A 432 19.72 1.54 24.77
N GLN A 433 20.97 1.58 24.32
CA GLN A 433 22.10 1.18 25.13
C GLN A 433 22.34 2.13 26.31
N ASN A 434 22.27 3.45 26.09
CA ASN A 434 22.38 4.44 27.15
C ASN A 434 21.25 4.32 28.18
N GLU A 435 20.02 4.09 27.73
CA GLU A 435 18.89 3.82 28.60
C GLU A 435 19.06 2.53 29.39
N ALA A 436 19.52 1.46 28.74
CA ALA A 436 19.83 0.19 29.41
C ALA A 436 20.97 0.31 30.43
N GLU A 437 22.00 1.07 30.13
CA GLU A 437 23.09 1.36 31.05
C GLU A 437 22.63 2.15 32.29
N LYS A 438 21.83 3.19 32.07
CA LYS A 438 21.20 3.95 33.17
C LYS A 438 20.29 3.04 34.02
N ALA A 439 19.46 2.21 33.40
CA ALA A 439 18.61 1.25 34.09
C ALA A 439 19.41 0.20 34.86
N ALA A 440 20.52 -0.29 34.29
CA ALA A 440 21.42 -1.24 34.95
C ALA A 440 22.09 -0.60 36.17
N GLN A 441 22.51 0.65 36.09
CA GLN A 441 23.11 1.39 37.23
C GLN A 441 22.10 1.60 38.35
N VAL A 442 20.82 1.95 38.00
CA VAL A 442 19.73 2.04 38.97
C VAL A 442 19.47 0.70 39.64
N THR A 443 19.42 -0.37 38.82
CA THR A 443 19.23 -1.74 39.32
C THR A 443 20.39 -2.17 40.23
N SER A 444 21.63 -1.87 39.85
CA SER A 444 22.82 -2.14 40.66
C SER A 444 22.77 -1.42 41.98
N PHE A 445 22.43 -0.12 41.97
CA PHE A 445 22.26 0.67 43.19
C PHE A 445 21.17 0.08 44.09
N LEU A 446 20.02 -0.31 43.55
CA LEU A 446 18.96 -0.97 44.32
C LEU A 446 19.41 -2.32 44.86
N MET A 447 20.13 -3.14 44.06
CA MET A 447 20.70 -4.41 44.54
C MET A 447 21.71 -4.20 45.66
N GLU A 448 22.61 -3.25 45.51
CA GLU A 448 23.59 -2.91 46.57
C GLU A 448 22.91 -2.47 47.85
N LEU A 449 21.76 -1.76 47.76
CA LEU A 449 20.95 -1.42 48.93
C LEU A 449 20.40 -2.64 49.64
N PHE A 450 19.95 -3.65 48.84
CA PHE A 450 19.44 -4.91 49.38
C PHE A 450 20.56 -5.87 49.82
N GLU A 451 21.69 -5.94 49.11
CA GLU A 451 22.85 -6.75 49.49
C GLU A 451 23.54 -6.24 50.78
N ALA A 452 23.55 -4.92 51.04
CA ALA A 452 24.01 -4.38 52.30
C ALA A 452 23.17 -4.83 53.50
N ASN A 453 22.05 -5.48 53.28
CA ASN A 453 21.12 -6.03 54.23
C ASN A 453 21.09 -7.58 54.24
N ASP A 454 22.13 -8.24 53.76
CA ASP A 454 22.27 -9.68 53.92
C ASP A 454 22.18 -10.02 55.44
N PRO A 455 21.23 -10.85 55.88
CA PRO A 455 21.09 -11.27 57.26
C PRO A 455 22.35 -11.90 57.84
N SER A 456 23.26 -12.38 56.96
CA SER A 456 24.60 -12.88 57.36
C SER A 456 25.57 -11.76 57.76
N LEU A 457 25.34 -10.51 57.35
CA LEU A 457 26.14 -9.32 57.64
C LEU A 457 25.48 -8.41 58.73
N SER A 458 24.16 -8.47 58.86
CA SER A 458 23.38 -7.57 59.73
C SER A 458 23.10 -8.07 61.16
N GLN A 459 23.78 -9.10 61.63
CA GLN A 459 23.67 -9.66 63.01
C GLN A 459 22.23 -10.10 63.35
N GLY A 460 21.32 -10.34 62.35
CA GLY A 460 20.00 -10.88 62.57
C GLY A 460 18.90 -9.84 62.83
N GLU A 461 19.15 -8.55 62.69
CA GLU A 461 18.11 -7.53 62.68
C GLU A 461 17.41 -7.46 61.31
N GLU A 462 16.12 -7.66 61.27
CA GLU A 462 15.27 -7.43 60.06
C GLU A 462 15.19 -5.90 59.85
N LEU A 463 15.90 -5.40 58.86
CA LEU A 463 15.78 -4.00 58.47
C LEU A 463 14.42 -3.74 57.81
N THR A 464 13.75 -2.70 58.29
CA THR A 464 12.51 -2.22 57.69
C THR A 464 12.78 -1.51 56.40
N ALA A 465 11.79 -1.48 55.47
CA ALA A 465 11.86 -0.71 54.22
C ALA A 465 12.26 0.78 54.46
N TRP A 466 11.94 1.31 55.63
CA TRP A 466 12.30 2.64 56.06
C TRP A 466 13.83 2.80 56.29
N GLN A 467 14.45 1.87 56.99
CA GLN A 467 15.90 1.88 57.23
C GLN A 467 16.67 1.69 55.91
N LEU A 468 16.12 0.92 54.98
CA LEU A 468 16.69 0.76 53.65
C LEU A 468 16.75 2.09 52.88
N LEU A 469 15.66 2.88 52.97
CA LEU A 469 15.61 4.19 52.35
C LEU A 469 16.53 5.21 52.98
N GLN A 470 16.72 5.19 54.33
CA GLN A 470 17.69 6.05 55.00
C GLN A 470 19.13 5.73 54.54
N ASN A 471 19.48 4.47 54.38
CA ASN A 471 20.78 4.08 53.85
C ASN A 471 20.95 4.50 52.35
N ALA A 472 19.85 4.56 51.58
CA ALA A 472 19.85 5.08 50.23
C ALA A 472 20.19 6.57 50.18
N GLU A 473 19.65 7.37 51.10
CA GLU A 473 19.92 8.82 51.19
C GLU A 473 21.43 9.11 51.29
N GLU A 474 22.12 8.45 52.23
CA GLU A 474 23.57 8.64 52.44
C GLU A 474 24.37 8.26 51.20
N ARG A 475 23.94 7.22 50.47
CA ARG A 475 24.62 6.78 49.25
C ARG A 475 24.37 7.67 48.05
N ILE A 476 23.16 8.27 47.91
CA ILE A 476 22.85 9.21 46.85
C ILE A 476 23.75 10.46 46.97
N GLU A 477 24.05 10.89 48.16
CA GLU A 477 24.98 12.01 48.38
C GLU A 477 26.40 11.72 47.86
N LEU A 478 26.86 10.48 47.91
CA LEU A 478 28.17 10.09 47.38
C LEU A 478 28.25 10.13 45.83
N LEU A 479 27.14 10.29 45.15
CA LEU A 479 27.06 10.38 43.69
C LEU A 479 27.29 11.80 43.13
N GLU A 480 27.86 12.72 43.87
CA GLU A 480 28.13 14.12 43.43
C GLU A 480 28.89 14.21 42.11
N ASN A 481 29.78 13.23 41.81
CA ASN A 481 30.52 13.15 40.54
C ASN A 481 29.72 12.56 39.38
N GLN A 482 28.50 12.11 39.64
CA GLN A 482 27.59 11.51 38.66
C GLN A 482 26.18 12.14 38.75
N PRO A 483 26.07 13.45 38.45
CA PRO A 483 24.85 14.20 38.74
C PRO A 483 23.61 13.71 37.97
N GLU A 484 23.79 13.06 36.83
CA GLU A 484 22.67 12.47 36.11
C GLU A 484 22.04 11.30 36.87
N ILE A 485 22.91 10.42 37.44
CA ILE A 485 22.48 9.27 38.22
C ILE A 485 21.90 9.75 39.56
N GLN A 486 22.56 10.72 40.18
CA GLN A 486 22.12 11.34 41.44
C GLN A 486 20.70 11.91 41.28
N ALA A 487 20.41 12.66 40.18
CA ALA A 487 19.09 13.22 39.92
C ALA A 487 18.05 12.12 39.77
N GLN A 488 18.40 11.03 39.10
CA GLN A 488 17.50 9.88 38.89
C GLN A 488 17.23 9.16 40.23
N MET A 489 18.27 9.00 41.09
CA MET A 489 18.07 8.39 42.39
C MET A 489 17.21 9.24 43.32
N PHE A 490 17.37 10.57 43.32
CA PHE A 490 16.47 11.46 44.03
C PHE A 490 15.01 11.33 43.53
N ASP A 491 14.80 11.28 42.22
CA ASP A 491 13.45 11.10 41.64
C ASP A 491 12.82 9.77 42.09
N VAL A 492 13.55 8.64 41.95
CA VAL A 492 13.05 7.32 42.36
C VAL A 492 12.77 7.28 43.86
N THR A 493 13.69 7.77 44.69
CA THR A 493 13.54 7.78 46.13
C THR A 493 12.35 8.66 46.56
N GLY A 494 12.19 9.83 45.95
CA GLY A 494 11.03 10.69 46.17
C GLY A 494 9.71 10.03 45.81
N GLN A 495 9.66 9.28 44.69
CA GLN A 495 8.50 8.50 44.32
C GLN A 495 8.20 7.37 45.34
N ILE A 496 9.24 6.72 45.88
CA ILE A 496 9.05 5.69 46.92
C ILE A 496 8.47 6.32 48.18
N TYR A 497 9.05 7.43 48.70
CA TYR A 497 8.52 8.14 49.84
C TYR A 497 7.07 8.57 49.65
N ARG A 498 6.70 9.09 48.46
CA ARG A 498 5.33 9.41 48.12
C ARG A 498 4.40 8.20 48.25
N ARG A 499 4.81 7.03 47.78
CA ARG A 499 4.00 5.78 47.87
C ARG A 499 3.91 5.23 49.29
N MET A 500 4.90 5.53 50.15
CA MET A 500 4.88 5.19 51.57
C MET A 500 4.08 6.18 52.38
N GLY A 501 3.69 7.33 51.82
CA GLY A 501 2.91 8.36 52.52
C GLY A 501 3.77 9.36 53.29
N ASP A 502 5.11 9.34 53.20
CA ASP A 502 6.00 10.38 53.72
C ASP A 502 6.13 11.48 52.64
N PHE A 503 5.15 12.34 52.65
CA PHE A 503 5.05 13.39 51.64
C PHE A 503 6.09 14.49 51.81
N ASP A 504 6.56 14.77 53.03
CA ASP A 504 7.57 15.80 53.30
C ASP A 504 8.91 15.39 52.67
N ARG A 505 9.34 14.16 52.89
CA ARG A 505 10.56 13.63 52.25
C ARG A 505 10.41 13.47 50.75
N ALA A 506 9.25 13.04 50.31
CA ALA A 506 8.97 12.94 48.87
C ALA A 506 9.13 14.31 48.19
N GLU A 507 8.62 15.39 48.79
CA GLU A 507 8.78 16.76 48.28
C GLU A 507 10.24 17.20 48.26
N GLU A 508 10.98 16.93 49.32
CA GLU A 508 12.40 17.24 49.40
C GLU A 508 13.20 16.57 48.27
N PHE A 509 13.07 15.27 48.14
CA PHE A 509 13.81 14.48 47.14
C PHE A 509 13.43 14.82 45.70
N LEU A 510 12.16 15.02 45.41
CA LEU A 510 11.70 15.44 44.10
C LEU A 510 12.16 16.86 43.76
N ASN A 511 12.23 17.79 44.71
CA ASN A 511 12.78 19.12 44.43
C ASN A 511 14.28 19.06 44.15
N ARG A 512 15.04 18.25 44.88
CA ARG A 512 16.49 18.03 44.61
C ARG A 512 16.70 17.42 43.21
N ALA A 513 15.87 16.47 42.82
CA ALA A 513 15.88 15.91 41.46
C ALA A 513 15.58 17.00 40.42
N LEU A 514 14.60 17.87 40.71
CA LEU A 514 14.21 18.96 39.83
C LEU A 514 15.37 19.96 39.62
N ASP A 515 15.99 20.39 40.69
CA ASP A 515 17.11 21.35 40.65
C ASP A 515 18.29 20.81 39.83
N LEU A 516 18.66 19.56 40.07
CA LEU A 516 19.73 18.91 39.32
C LEU A 516 19.36 18.76 37.80
N ARG A 517 18.14 18.33 37.50
CA ARG A 517 17.73 18.19 36.09
C ARG A 517 17.59 19.55 35.38
N ILE A 518 17.19 20.60 36.07
CA ILE A 518 17.21 21.97 35.53
C ILE A 518 18.64 22.39 35.20
N SER A 519 19.59 22.12 36.11
CA SER A 519 21.01 22.47 35.93
C SER A 519 21.68 21.68 34.79
N LEU A 520 21.33 20.39 34.62
CA LEU A 520 21.90 19.51 33.64
C LEU A 520 21.31 19.70 32.23
N TYR A 521 19.99 19.84 32.16
CA TYR A 521 19.26 19.75 30.90
C TYR A 521 18.44 21.02 30.60
N GLY A 522 18.25 21.88 31.59
CA GLY A 522 17.35 23.03 31.48
C GLY A 522 15.90 22.73 31.85
N PRO A 523 15.09 23.78 32.08
CA PRO A 523 13.73 23.65 32.61
C PRO A 523 12.75 22.96 31.66
N ASN A 524 13.02 22.98 30.34
CA ASN A 524 12.11 22.48 29.34
C ASN A 524 12.44 21.07 28.81
N HIS A 525 13.48 20.44 29.38
CA HIS A 525 13.89 19.10 28.92
C HIS A 525 12.91 18.03 29.41
N SER A 526 12.75 16.96 28.63
CA SER A 526 11.80 15.87 28.92
C SER A 526 12.00 15.27 30.33
N GLU A 527 13.24 15.08 30.74
CA GLU A 527 13.59 14.57 32.07
C GLU A 527 13.16 15.54 33.19
N THR A 528 13.33 16.84 32.99
CA THR A 528 12.89 17.87 33.95
C THR A 528 11.37 17.87 34.05
N LEU A 529 10.67 17.78 32.90
CA LEU A 529 9.22 17.72 32.86
C LEU A 529 8.65 16.46 33.52
N ALA A 530 9.39 15.35 33.53
CA ALA A 530 8.97 14.14 34.24
C ALA A 530 8.93 14.37 35.78
N VAL A 531 9.85 15.18 36.34
CA VAL A 531 9.78 15.53 37.78
C VAL A 531 8.60 16.45 38.11
N TYR A 532 8.26 17.39 37.20
CA TYR A 532 7.03 18.17 37.35
C TYR A 532 5.77 17.28 37.40
N ASP A 533 5.74 16.20 36.56
CA ASP A 533 4.66 15.22 36.64
C ASP A 533 4.59 14.53 38.03
N GLN A 534 5.75 14.13 38.59
CA GLN A 534 5.80 13.49 39.92
C GLN A 534 5.42 14.45 41.03
N LEU A 535 5.89 15.70 41.02
CA LEU A 535 5.49 16.74 41.96
C LEU A 535 3.98 17.04 41.86
N GLY A 536 3.44 17.07 40.66
CA GLY A 536 1.99 17.20 40.44
C GLY A 536 1.19 16.08 41.11
N LEU A 537 1.65 14.84 40.98
CA LEU A 537 1.03 13.71 41.67
C LEU A 537 1.20 13.79 43.19
N LEU A 538 2.37 14.20 43.67
CA LEU A 538 2.62 14.41 45.12
C LEU A 538 1.66 15.46 45.70
N TYR A 539 1.53 16.62 45.06
CA TYR A 539 0.61 17.66 45.53
C TYR A 539 -0.87 17.22 45.45
N SER A 540 -1.20 16.34 44.50
CA SER A 540 -2.51 15.72 44.48
C SER A 540 -2.74 14.79 45.66
N ASP A 541 -1.74 14.00 46.04
CA ASP A 541 -1.85 13.08 47.20
C ASP A 541 -1.94 13.82 48.54
N THR A 542 -1.26 14.97 48.67
CA THR A 542 -1.38 15.86 49.86
C THR A 542 -2.63 16.75 49.86
N GLY A 543 -3.49 16.65 48.82
CA GLY A 543 -4.70 17.46 48.68
C GLY A 543 -4.47 18.90 48.18
N ASN A 544 -3.24 19.25 47.81
CA ASN A 544 -2.94 20.56 47.23
C ASN A 544 -3.21 20.57 45.71
N PHE A 545 -4.47 20.45 45.35
CA PHE A 545 -4.91 20.31 43.94
C PHE A 545 -4.56 21.52 43.07
N VAL A 546 -4.49 22.73 43.66
CA VAL A 546 -4.13 23.95 42.92
C VAL A 546 -2.70 23.88 42.43
N ARG A 547 -1.77 23.45 43.28
CA ARG A 547 -0.37 23.25 42.92
C ARG A 547 -0.21 22.10 41.95
N ALA A 548 -0.91 20.99 42.18
CA ALA A 548 -0.92 19.83 41.29
C ALA A 548 -1.36 20.21 39.86
N ASP A 549 -2.48 20.90 39.72
CA ASP A 549 -2.99 21.36 38.42
C ASP A 549 -2.00 22.30 37.71
N SER A 550 -1.46 23.29 38.47
CA SER A 550 -0.47 24.24 37.89
C SER A 550 0.79 23.56 37.36
N MET A 551 1.38 22.60 38.11
CA MET A 551 2.58 21.87 37.71
C MET A 551 2.35 21.02 36.47
N LEU A 552 1.23 20.29 36.43
CA LEU A 552 0.89 19.40 35.31
C LEU A 552 0.50 20.18 34.05
N ARG A 553 -0.23 21.29 34.18
CA ARG A 553 -0.52 22.16 33.02
C ARG A 553 0.74 22.83 32.50
N HIS A 554 1.68 23.22 33.34
CA HIS A 554 2.97 23.74 32.93
C HIS A 554 3.76 22.70 32.10
N ALA A 555 3.92 21.50 32.62
CA ALA A 555 4.58 20.39 31.93
C ALA A 555 3.87 20.06 30.59
N LEU A 556 2.53 20.02 30.61
CA LEU A 556 1.73 19.73 29.42
C LEU A 556 1.91 20.77 28.31
N ALA A 557 1.92 22.06 28.66
CA ALA A 557 2.09 23.15 27.70
C ALA A 557 3.45 23.09 26.99
N ILE A 558 4.52 22.82 27.73
CA ILE A 558 5.86 22.70 27.16
C ILE A 558 5.95 21.45 26.26
N ARG A 559 5.51 20.29 26.76
CA ARG A 559 5.52 19.04 25.93
C ARG A 559 4.69 19.20 24.65
N PHE A 560 3.53 19.87 24.74
CA PHE A 560 2.70 20.13 23.57
C PHE A 560 3.41 20.96 22.50
N SER A 561 4.27 21.90 22.90
CA SER A 561 5.01 22.76 21.97
C SER A 561 6.25 22.08 21.35
N GLN A 562 6.81 21.07 22.01
CA GLN A 562 8.08 20.45 21.63
C GLN A 562 7.93 19.05 21.02
N SER A 563 6.89 18.32 21.42
CA SER A 563 6.71 16.92 21.06
C SER A 563 5.77 16.72 19.89
N SER A 564 5.95 15.59 19.20
CA SER A 564 4.96 15.09 18.24
C SER A 564 3.60 14.88 18.95
N PRO A 565 2.46 15.11 18.26
CA PRO A 565 1.13 14.84 18.81
C PRO A 565 0.91 13.41 19.32
N ASN A 566 1.76 12.47 18.92
CA ASN A 566 1.70 11.06 19.31
C ASN A 566 2.80 10.66 20.31
N ASP A 567 3.45 11.60 20.95
CA ASP A 567 4.50 11.32 21.94
C ASP A 567 3.90 10.66 23.20
N PRO A 568 4.40 9.50 23.64
CA PRO A 568 3.95 8.86 24.89
C PRO A 568 4.08 9.73 26.12
N ALA A 569 5.15 10.53 26.26
CA ALA A 569 5.35 11.42 27.40
C ALA A 569 4.25 12.48 27.51
N LEU A 570 3.72 12.95 26.38
CA LEU A 570 2.55 13.83 26.33
C LEU A 570 1.29 13.12 26.86
N SER A 571 1.14 11.83 26.57
CA SER A 571 0.07 10.99 27.09
C SER A 571 0.16 10.81 28.61
N ASP A 572 1.36 10.66 29.16
CA ASP A 572 1.57 10.45 30.59
C ASP A 572 1.18 11.70 31.37
N THR A 573 1.63 12.88 30.96
CA THR A 573 1.24 14.16 31.59
C THR A 573 -0.27 14.40 31.52
N LYS A 574 -0.91 14.08 30.34
CA LYS A 574 -2.37 14.15 30.19
C LYS A 574 -3.09 13.22 31.18
N THR A 575 -2.59 12.00 31.35
CA THR A 575 -3.16 11.03 32.29
C THR A 575 -3.06 11.52 33.73
N ASN A 576 -1.90 12.09 34.13
CA ASN A 576 -1.68 12.62 35.44
C ASN A 576 -2.58 13.83 35.72
N LEU A 577 -2.71 14.75 34.76
CA LEU A 577 -3.63 15.89 34.89
C LEU A 577 -5.09 15.42 34.97
N ALA A 578 -5.48 14.46 34.14
CA ALA A 578 -6.84 13.89 34.19
C ALA A 578 -7.14 13.23 35.56
N TYR A 579 -6.14 12.57 36.14
CA TYR A 579 -6.26 12.02 37.49
C TYR A 579 -6.53 13.11 38.54
N VAL A 580 -5.81 14.23 38.49
CA VAL A 580 -6.02 15.38 39.40
C VAL A 580 -7.41 16.00 39.19
N LEU A 581 -7.78 16.26 37.93
CA LEU A 581 -9.08 16.85 37.59
C LEU A 581 -10.25 15.95 38.01
N ARG A 582 -10.10 14.63 37.89
CA ARG A 582 -11.10 13.67 38.39
C ARG A 582 -11.27 13.78 39.93
N ARG A 583 -10.18 14.03 40.67
CA ARG A 583 -10.23 14.21 42.14
C ARG A 583 -10.84 15.56 42.56
N THR A 584 -10.75 16.58 41.71
CA THR A 584 -11.36 17.89 41.94
C THR A 584 -12.78 18.05 41.40
N GLY A 585 -13.30 17.01 40.72
CA GLY A 585 -14.67 17.00 40.19
C GLY A 585 -14.82 17.55 38.77
N ASP A 586 -13.76 17.98 38.09
CA ASP A 586 -13.82 18.33 36.67
C ASP A 586 -13.76 17.06 35.79
N TYR A 587 -14.82 16.27 35.84
CA TYR A 587 -14.93 15.02 35.12
C TYR A 587 -14.95 15.22 33.60
N THR A 588 -15.41 16.38 33.14
CA THR A 588 -15.52 16.66 31.69
C THR A 588 -14.14 16.84 31.06
N GLU A 589 -13.27 17.67 31.65
CA GLU A 589 -11.91 17.85 31.17
C GLU A 589 -11.08 16.55 31.39
N ALA A 590 -11.27 15.90 32.54
CA ALA A 590 -10.60 14.61 32.82
C ALA A 590 -10.92 13.55 31.76
N GLU A 591 -12.20 13.37 31.40
CA GLU A 591 -12.62 12.46 30.36
C GLU A 591 -11.95 12.79 29.03
N ARG A 592 -11.94 14.06 28.62
CA ARG A 592 -11.31 14.51 27.38
C ARG A 592 -9.81 14.19 27.33
N LEU A 593 -9.12 14.40 28.44
CA LEU A 593 -7.69 14.11 28.55
C LEU A 593 -7.41 12.60 28.53
N TYR A 594 -8.19 11.78 29.24
CA TYR A 594 -8.05 10.33 29.21
C TYR A 594 -8.32 9.76 27.82
N ARG A 595 -9.34 10.25 27.09
CA ARG A 595 -9.59 9.85 25.69
C ARG A 595 -8.41 10.17 24.78
N ASN A 596 -7.91 11.41 24.83
CA ASN A 596 -6.72 11.81 24.08
C ASN A 596 -5.49 10.96 24.41
N SER A 597 -5.27 10.70 25.70
CA SER A 597 -4.16 9.86 26.13
C SER A 597 -4.31 8.41 25.66
N TYR A 598 -5.53 7.85 25.72
CA TYR A 598 -5.83 6.52 25.19
C TYR A 598 -5.51 6.41 23.71
N ASP A 599 -5.92 7.39 22.89
CA ASP A 599 -5.65 7.40 21.46
C ASP A 599 -4.15 7.43 21.13
N ILE A 600 -3.36 8.19 21.89
CA ILE A 600 -1.91 8.23 21.75
C ILE A 600 -1.29 6.87 22.12
N ARG A 601 -1.64 6.32 23.29
CA ARG A 601 -1.12 5.04 23.77
C ARG A 601 -1.51 3.88 22.87
N LYS A 602 -2.74 3.87 22.36
CA LYS A 602 -3.23 2.84 21.43
C LYS A 602 -2.45 2.84 20.12
N ARG A 603 -2.12 4.03 19.57
CA ARG A 603 -1.31 4.14 18.34
C ARG A 603 0.15 3.75 18.57
N HIS A 604 0.71 4.07 19.72
CA HIS A 604 2.13 3.88 20.00
C HIS A 604 2.44 2.47 20.52
N TYR A 605 1.68 1.99 21.49
CA TYR A 605 1.91 0.72 22.18
C TYR A 605 0.96 -0.40 21.72
N GLY A 606 -0.14 -0.06 21.06
CA GLY A 606 -1.21 -1.00 20.75
C GLY A 606 -2.29 -1.08 21.83
N GLU A 607 -3.41 -1.68 21.51
CA GLU A 607 -4.59 -1.77 22.38
C GLU A 607 -4.38 -2.70 23.59
N ASN A 608 -3.60 -3.76 23.41
CA ASN A 608 -3.33 -4.77 24.45
C ASN A 608 -2.21 -4.38 25.42
N HIS A 609 -1.58 -3.22 25.26
CA HIS A 609 -0.51 -2.81 26.15
C HIS A 609 -1.06 -2.42 27.54
N PRO A 610 -0.41 -2.83 28.64
CA PRO A 610 -0.90 -2.56 30.00
C PRO A 610 -1.23 -1.09 30.26
N SER A 611 -0.38 -0.16 29.84
CA SER A 611 -0.62 1.28 30.03
C SER A 611 -1.81 1.81 29.24
N THR A 612 -2.11 1.22 28.08
CA THR A 612 -3.27 1.57 27.24
C THR A 612 -4.56 1.10 27.93
N ILE A 613 -4.55 -0.13 28.45
CA ILE A 613 -5.70 -0.71 29.17
C ILE A 613 -5.94 0.06 30.48
N GLU A 614 -4.89 0.43 31.21
CA GLU A 614 -5.02 1.19 32.47
C GLU A 614 -5.62 2.58 32.24
N ASN A 615 -5.20 3.25 31.16
CA ASN A 615 -5.78 4.54 30.79
C ASN A 615 -7.26 4.40 30.43
N LEU A 616 -7.63 3.35 29.67
CA LEU A 616 -9.02 3.04 29.33
C LEU A 616 -9.85 2.72 30.57
N SER A 617 -9.27 2.03 31.55
CA SER A 617 -9.88 1.76 32.85
C SER A 617 -10.17 3.05 33.63
N SER A 618 -9.18 3.96 33.64
CA SER A 618 -9.32 5.28 34.29
C SER A 618 -10.39 6.16 33.62
N LEU A 619 -10.50 6.07 32.29
CA LEU A 619 -11.57 6.68 31.51
C LEU A 619 -12.94 6.16 31.95
N GLY A 620 -13.12 4.84 32.03
CA GLY A 620 -14.36 4.21 32.46
C GLY A 620 -14.76 4.64 33.87
N VAL A 621 -13.80 4.66 34.79
CA VAL A 621 -14.04 5.16 36.20
C VAL A 621 -14.42 6.64 36.20
N THR A 622 -13.82 7.47 35.37
CA THR A 622 -14.16 8.90 35.26
C THR A 622 -15.58 9.10 34.77
N MET A 623 -16.04 8.25 33.83
CA MET A 623 -17.42 8.28 33.37
C MET A 623 -18.43 7.88 34.46
N ILE A 624 -18.06 6.93 35.34
CA ILE A 624 -18.88 6.62 36.53
C ILE A 624 -19.06 7.89 37.38
N ASN A 625 -17.94 8.56 37.70
CA ASN A 625 -17.99 9.76 38.52
C ASN A 625 -18.77 10.92 37.88
N LYS A 626 -18.79 10.97 36.55
CA LYS A 626 -19.57 11.93 35.76
C LYS A 626 -21.07 11.60 35.73
N GLY A 627 -21.44 10.35 36.06
CA GLY A 627 -22.82 9.86 35.94
C GLY A 627 -23.14 9.27 34.55
N ASP A 628 -22.16 9.14 33.66
CA ASP A 628 -22.31 8.52 32.33
C ASP A 628 -22.13 7.00 32.40
N TYR A 629 -23.07 6.34 33.08
CA TYR A 629 -22.96 4.92 33.42
C TYR A 629 -23.04 4.02 32.20
N LEU A 630 -23.83 4.37 31.17
CA LEU A 630 -24.02 3.52 29.98
C LEU A 630 -22.74 3.45 29.14
N ASN A 631 -22.09 4.57 28.91
CA ASN A 631 -20.81 4.60 28.19
C ASN A 631 -19.70 3.97 29.05
N SER A 632 -19.72 4.21 30.37
CA SER A 632 -18.79 3.59 31.31
C SER A 632 -18.87 2.05 31.27
N GLU A 633 -20.08 1.47 31.25
CA GLU A 633 -20.28 0.05 31.16
C GLU A 633 -19.58 -0.52 29.90
N SER A 634 -19.83 0.08 28.74
CA SER A 634 -19.21 -0.34 27.48
C SER A 634 -17.69 -0.34 27.57
N VAL A 635 -17.12 0.72 28.09
CA VAL A 635 -15.65 0.90 28.25
C VAL A 635 -15.09 -0.14 29.25
N LEU A 636 -15.73 -0.33 30.39
CA LEU A 636 -15.24 -1.26 31.41
C LEU A 636 -15.41 -2.73 31.03
N ARG A 637 -16.42 -3.09 30.21
CA ARG A 637 -16.50 -4.42 29.61
C ARG A 637 -15.33 -4.66 28.64
N GLN A 638 -14.98 -3.70 27.83
CA GLN A 638 -13.79 -3.77 26.98
C GLN A 638 -12.50 -3.94 27.79
N VAL A 639 -12.34 -3.16 28.87
CA VAL A 639 -11.20 -3.30 29.78
C VAL A 639 -11.13 -4.70 30.38
N LEU A 640 -12.25 -5.23 30.85
CA LEU A 640 -12.31 -6.59 31.44
C LEU A 640 -11.92 -7.64 30.41
N GLU A 641 -12.42 -7.55 29.19
CA GLU A 641 -12.07 -8.46 28.10
C GLU A 641 -10.57 -8.40 27.77
N LEU A 642 -10.02 -7.21 27.61
CA LEU A 642 -8.59 -7.01 27.33
C LEU A 642 -7.72 -7.57 28.46
N ARG A 643 -8.09 -7.35 29.73
CA ARG A 643 -7.33 -7.87 30.87
C ARG A 643 -7.46 -9.38 31.01
N ARG A 644 -8.63 -9.98 30.73
CA ARG A 644 -8.79 -11.45 30.68
C ARG A 644 -7.88 -12.08 29.62
N ASN A 645 -7.74 -11.43 28.45
CA ASN A 645 -6.92 -11.93 27.35
C ASN A 645 -5.40 -11.74 27.59
N THR A 646 -5.00 -10.77 28.40
CA THR A 646 -3.57 -10.38 28.57
C THR A 646 -2.93 -10.83 29.88
N LEU A 647 -3.71 -10.95 30.96
CA LEU A 647 -3.14 -11.15 32.31
C LEU A 647 -3.38 -12.56 32.89
N GLY A 648 -4.10 -13.42 32.20
CA GLY A 648 -4.51 -14.73 32.74
C GLY A 648 -5.63 -14.63 33.78
N SER A 649 -5.95 -15.74 34.44
CA SER A 649 -7.13 -15.89 35.29
C SER A 649 -6.96 -15.37 36.72
N ASN A 650 -5.77 -15.02 37.16
CA ASN A 650 -5.52 -14.61 38.57
C ASN A 650 -4.54 -13.45 38.65
N HIS A 651 -5.07 -12.23 38.49
CA HIS A 651 -4.26 -11.01 38.49
C HIS A 651 -4.96 -9.87 39.25
N PRO A 652 -4.24 -9.06 40.04
CA PRO A 652 -4.82 -7.94 40.81
C PRO A 652 -5.62 -6.96 39.96
N ASP A 653 -5.14 -6.65 38.75
CA ASP A 653 -5.81 -5.71 37.85
C ASP A 653 -7.09 -6.30 37.23
N LEU A 654 -7.11 -7.61 37.01
CA LEU A 654 -8.34 -8.30 36.59
C LEU A 654 -9.41 -8.21 37.68
N ALA A 655 -9.03 -8.47 38.93
CA ALA A 655 -9.93 -8.29 40.07
C ALA A 655 -10.43 -6.86 40.22
N MET A 656 -9.59 -5.87 39.92
CA MET A 656 -9.99 -4.46 39.88
C MET A 656 -11.00 -4.16 38.78
N SER A 657 -10.80 -4.72 37.55
CA SER A 657 -11.75 -4.54 36.45
C SER A 657 -13.11 -5.13 36.75
N LEU A 658 -13.14 -6.32 37.34
CA LEU A 658 -14.37 -6.97 37.81
C LEU A 658 -15.11 -6.08 38.80
N ASN A 659 -14.39 -5.52 39.78
CA ASN A 659 -14.97 -4.62 40.79
C ASN A 659 -15.50 -3.33 40.15
N ASN A 660 -14.75 -2.71 39.22
CA ASN A 660 -15.17 -1.46 38.60
C ASN A 660 -16.41 -1.66 37.69
N LEU A 661 -16.42 -2.74 36.91
CA LEU A 661 -17.60 -3.11 36.11
C LEU A 661 -18.78 -3.44 37.01
N GLY A 662 -18.59 -4.18 38.11
CA GLY A 662 -19.63 -4.44 39.11
C GLY A 662 -20.20 -3.14 39.71
N ALA A 663 -19.36 -2.14 39.96
CA ALA A 663 -19.82 -0.86 40.48
C ALA A 663 -20.73 -0.09 39.48
N VAL A 664 -20.39 -0.04 38.22
CA VAL A 664 -21.28 0.59 37.22
C VAL A 664 -22.57 -0.18 37.03
N LEU A 665 -22.52 -1.52 37.02
CA LEU A 665 -23.72 -2.35 36.94
C LEU A 665 -24.65 -2.18 38.15
N LEU A 666 -24.08 -2.01 39.33
CA LEU A 666 -24.83 -1.64 40.55
C LEU A 666 -25.57 -0.31 40.39
N ASN A 667 -24.91 0.68 39.79
CA ASN A 667 -25.51 1.98 39.54
C ASN A 667 -26.65 1.96 38.52
N ILE A 668 -26.54 1.12 37.48
CA ILE A 668 -27.59 0.98 36.46
C ILE A 668 -28.66 -0.09 36.81
N GLY A 669 -28.65 -0.61 38.04
CA GLY A 669 -29.69 -1.51 38.55
C GLY A 669 -29.52 -2.99 38.16
N LEU A 670 -28.43 -3.39 37.54
CA LEU A 670 -28.14 -4.79 37.17
C LEU A 670 -27.50 -5.54 38.36
N PHE A 671 -28.22 -5.62 39.49
CA PHE A 671 -27.72 -6.08 40.80
C PHE A 671 -27.19 -7.52 40.78
N SER A 672 -27.86 -8.45 40.08
CA SER A 672 -27.43 -9.84 40.01
C SER A 672 -26.12 -10.03 39.23
N GLU A 673 -25.93 -9.30 38.15
CA GLU A 673 -24.65 -9.32 37.39
C GLU A 673 -23.54 -8.68 38.22
N ALA A 674 -23.83 -7.54 38.89
CA ALA A 674 -22.91 -6.88 39.79
C ALA A 674 -22.46 -7.80 40.95
N GLU A 675 -23.41 -8.54 41.55
CA GLU A 675 -23.10 -9.56 42.61
C GLU A 675 -22.12 -10.61 42.06
N SER A 676 -22.36 -11.14 40.88
CA SER A 676 -21.48 -12.16 40.28
C SER A 676 -20.04 -11.65 40.08
N LEU A 677 -19.89 -10.43 39.55
CA LEU A 677 -18.58 -9.83 39.36
C LEU A 677 -17.86 -9.46 40.66
N PHE A 678 -18.58 -8.96 41.65
CA PHE A 678 -18.00 -8.71 42.97
C PHE A 678 -17.57 -10.00 43.67
N ARG A 679 -18.31 -11.08 43.54
CA ARG A 679 -17.95 -12.41 44.05
C ARG A 679 -16.68 -12.94 43.38
N GLU A 680 -16.62 -12.89 42.05
CA GLU A 680 -15.42 -13.28 41.30
C GLU A 680 -14.20 -12.41 41.70
N SER A 681 -14.40 -11.10 41.87
CA SER A 681 -13.35 -10.19 42.36
C SER A 681 -12.92 -10.50 43.79
N LEU A 682 -13.88 -10.86 44.68
CA LEU A 682 -13.60 -11.20 46.07
C LEU A 682 -12.76 -12.48 46.17
N GLU A 683 -13.21 -13.57 45.54
CA GLU A 683 -12.49 -14.86 45.51
C GLU A 683 -11.06 -14.67 44.98
N MET A 684 -10.91 -13.92 43.89
CA MET A 684 -9.59 -13.65 43.32
C MET A 684 -8.72 -12.84 44.27
N ARG A 685 -9.25 -11.81 44.93
CA ARG A 685 -8.49 -10.99 45.91
C ARG A 685 -8.13 -11.76 47.16
N GLN A 686 -9.02 -12.64 47.69
CA GLN A 686 -8.72 -13.52 48.79
C GLN A 686 -7.57 -14.47 48.44
N HIS A 687 -7.59 -15.05 47.26
CA HIS A 687 -6.52 -15.92 46.79
C HIS A 687 -5.17 -15.16 46.64
N LEU A 688 -5.20 -13.93 46.14
CA LEU A 688 -3.99 -13.13 45.89
C LEU A 688 -3.41 -12.50 47.12
N PHE A 689 -4.23 -12.02 48.07
CA PHE A 689 -3.82 -11.18 49.18
C PHE A 689 -4.12 -11.77 50.54
N GLY A 690 -4.80 -12.90 50.65
CA GLY A 690 -5.36 -13.42 51.90
C GLY A 690 -6.62 -12.66 52.35
N ASP A 691 -7.27 -13.15 53.39
CA ASP A 691 -8.54 -12.61 53.84
C ASP A 691 -8.40 -11.24 54.50
N LEU A 692 -7.27 -10.98 55.18
CA LEU A 692 -7.02 -9.70 55.88
C LEU A 692 -6.31 -8.69 54.97
N HIS A 693 -7.06 -8.14 54.01
CA HIS A 693 -6.50 -7.12 53.09
C HIS A 693 -7.53 -6.04 52.74
N PRO A 694 -7.12 -4.73 52.65
CA PRO A 694 -8.06 -3.65 52.33
C PRO A 694 -8.85 -3.85 51.03
N LYS A 695 -8.24 -4.45 50.00
CA LYS A 695 -8.89 -4.72 48.73
C LYS A 695 -9.94 -5.84 48.82
N VAL A 696 -9.76 -6.82 49.73
CA VAL A 696 -10.75 -7.87 50.03
C VAL A 696 -11.96 -7.23 50.72
N ALA A 697 -11.73 -6.39 51.72
CA ALA A 697 -12.80 -5.63 52.39
C ALA A 697 -13.58 -4.73 51.42
N LEU A 698 -12.92 -4.17 50.39
CA LEU A 698 -13.61 -3.39 49.35
C LEU A 698 -14.59 -4.27 48.54
N SER A 699 -14.16 -5.48 48.07
CA SER A 699 -15.04 -6.38 47.35
C SER A 699 -16.20 -6.90 48.23
N MET A 700 -15.92 -7.19 49.51
CA MET A 700 -16.96 -7.60 50.46
C MET A 700 -17.99 -6.51 50.66
N ASN A 701 -17.55 -5.24 50.86
CA ASN A 701 -18.43 -4.09 50.99
C ASN A 701 -19.34 -3.91 49.77
N ASN A 702 -18.77 -3.97 48.57
CA ASN A 702 -19.54 -3.81 47.32
C ASN A 702 -20.50 -4.98 47.09
N LEU A 703 -20.08 -6.20 47.41
CA LEU A 703 -20.93 -7.39 47.36
C LEU A 703 -22.10 -7.27 48.39
N GLY A 704 -21.79 -6.76 49.57
CA GLY A 704 -22.82 -6.48 50.59
C GLY A 704 -23.85 -5.44 50.12
N ILE A 705 -23.38 -4.37 49.45
CA ILE A 705 -24.29 -3.37 48.86
C ILE A 705 -25.16 -4.03 47.76
N ALA A 706 -24.59 -4.83 46.84
CA ALA A 706 -25.34 -5.52 45.79
C ALA A 706 -26.38 -6.47 46.32
N LEU A 707 -26.08 -7.16 47.43
CA LEU A 707 -27.02 -8.05 48.10
C LEU A 707 -28.13 -7.26 48.82
N ARG A 708 -27.80 -6.09 49.44
CA ARG A 708 -28.79 -5.18 50.03
C ARG A 708 -29.80 -4.68 48.99
N GLU A 709 -29.35 -4.30 47.83
CA GLU A 709 -30.21 -3.84 46.76
C GLU A 709 -31.14 -4.95 46.25
N GLN A 710 -30.80 -6.19 46.46
CA GLN A 710 -31.62 -7.38 46.17
C GLN A 710 -32.48 -7.83 47.36
N ASN A 711 -32.58 -7.08 48.46
CA ASN A 711 -33.29 -7.41 49.72
C ASN A 711 -32.75 -8.65 50.44
N ARG A 712 -31.53 -9.08 50.14
CA ARG A 712 -30.90 -10.25 50.78
C ARG A 712 -30.13 -9.78 52.01
N TYR A 713 -30.85 -9.19 52.98
CA TYR A 713 -30.30 -8.44 54.10
C TYR A 713 -29.42 -9.24 55.05
N VAL A 714 -29.72 -10.51 55.33
CA VAL A 714 -28.92 -11.36 56.19
C VAL A 714 -27.51 -11.54 55.65
N ARG A 715 -27.41 -11.95 54.38
CA ARG A 715 -26.10 -12.12 53.73
C ARG A 715 -25.37 -10.78 53.52
N ALA A 716 -26.08 -9.73 53.18
CA ALA A 716 -25.52 -8.41 53.05
C ALA A 716 -24.86 -7.93 54.36
N ARG A 717 -25.51 -8.17 55.50
CA ARG A 717 -25.00 -7.86 56.82
C ARG A 717 -23.68 -8.54 57.11
N ASP A 718 -23.59 -9.83 56.83
CA ASP A 718 -22.40 -10.61 57.13
C ASP A 718 -21.18 -10.05 56.37
N TYR A 719 -21.28 -9.81 55.05
CA TYR A 719 -20.22 -9.23 54.25
C TYR A 719 -19.87 -7.79 54.69
N LEU A 720 -20.86 -6.95 55.00
CA LEU A 720 -20.62 -5.55 55.43
C LEU A 720 -19.95 -5.49 56.80
N LEU A 721 -20.32 -6.39 57.74
CA LEU A 721 -19.69 -6.49 59.06
C LEU A 721 -18.24 -6.93 58.93
N GLU A 722 -18.00 -7.97 58.17
CA GLU A 722 -16.64 -8.48 57.95
C GLU A 722 -15.75 -7.42 57.28
N ALA A 723 -16.24 -6.71 56.24
CA ALA A 723 -15.57 -5.60 55.63
C ALA A 723 -15.21 -4.49 56.59
N LEU A 724 -16.16 -4.14 57.50
CA LEU A 724 -15.94 -3.12 58.53
C LEU A 724 -14.86 -3.54 59.51
N GLU A 725 -14.86 -4.76 60.02
CA GLU A 725 -13.86 -5.22 61.00
C GLU A 725 -12.48 -5.33 60.34
N ILE A 726 -12.36 -5.84 59.13
CA ILE A 726 -11.07 -5.84 58.42
C ILE A 726 -10.52 -4.41 58.27
N ARG A 727 -11.34 -3.45 57.81
CA ARG A 727 -10.90 -2.07 57.61
C ARG A 727 -10.55 -1.39 58.94
N LYS A 728 -11.33 -1.61 59.99
CA LYS A 728 -11.09 -1.11 61.31
C LYS A 728 -9.79 -1.66 61.91
N TYR A 729 -9.49 -2.93 61.69
CA TYR A 729 -8.24 -3.53 62.15
C TYR A 729 -7.00 -2.99 61.37
N LEU A 730 -7.09 -2.91 60.05
CA LEU A 730 -5.96 -2.54 59.19
C LEU A 730 -5.74 -1.03 59.07
N LEU A 731 -6.83 -0.24 59.05
CA LEU A 731 -6.76 1.19 58.71
C LEU A 731 -7.12 2.08 59.91
N GLY A 732 -7.61 1.51 60.99
CA GLY A 732 -8.08 2.26 62.19
C GLY A 732 -9.54 2.72 62.08
N ARG A 733 -10.03 3.20 63.21
CA ARG A 733 -11.46 3.60 63.35
C ARG A 733 -11.80 4.91 62.67
N ASP A 734 -10.84 5.81 62.51
CA ASP A 734 -11.02 7.18 61.98
C ASP A 734 -10.66 7.28 60.48
N ASN A 735 -10.51 6.15 59.79
CA ASN A 735 -10.16 6.12 58.36
C ASN A 735 -11.41 6.24 57.49
N VAL A 736 -11.32 6.99 56.40
CA VAL A 736 -12.39 7.23 55.42
C VAL A 736 -12.97 5.91 54.87
N ASN A 737 -12.16 4.92 54.56
CA ASN A 737 -12.62 3.65 54.10
C ASN A 737 -13.40 2.86 55.18
N THR A 738 -13.01 3.01 56.44
CA THR A 738 -13.76 2.46 57.58
C THR A 738 -15.12 3.15 57.70
N ALA A 739 -15.18 4.46 57.51
CA ALA A 739 -16.43 5.22 57.50
C ALA A 739 -17.36 4.81 56.35
N ILE A 740 -16.82 4.49 55.14
CA ILE A 740 -17.60 3.95 54.05
C ILE A 740 -18.29 2.62 54.43
N SER A 741 -17.59 1.72 55.11
CA SER A 741 -18.20 0.46 55.59
C SER A 741 -19.25 0.72 56.66
N LYS A 742 -19.00 1.68 57.60
CA LYS A 742 -20.01 2.08 58.59
C LYS A 742 -21.26 2.65 57.91
N PHE A 743 -21.09 3.51 56.89
CA PHE A 743 -22.19 4.06 56.11
C PHE A 743 -23.01 2.98 55.41
N SER A 744 -22.33 2.04 54.70
CA SER A 744 -23.02 0.94 54.01
C SER A 744 -23.80 0.03 54.98
N LEU A 745 -23.20 -0.32 56.11
CA LEU A 745 -23.87 -1.11 57.17
C LEU A 745 -24.99 -0.33 57.85
N GLY A 746 -24.80 0.97 58.13
CA GLY A 746 -25.82 1.87 58.67
C GLY A 746 -27.04 1.95 57.75
N GLN A 747 -26.83 2.11 56.44
CA GLN A 747 -27.96 2.08 55.50
C GLN A 747 -28.69 0.75 55.46
N LEU A 748 -27.96 -0.38 55.55
CA LEU A 748 -28.58 -1.69 55.64
C LEU A 748 -29.44 -1.81 56.93
N LYS A 749 -28.90 -1.37 58.08
CA LYS A 749 -29.59 -1.40 59.37
C LYS A 749 -30.85 -0.51 59.40
N LEU A 750 -30.76 0.66 58.78
CA LEU A 750 -31.93 1.54 58.62
C LEU A 750 -33.01 0.84 57.78
N GLN A 751 -32.66 0.22 56.66
CA GLN A 751 -33.60 -0.50 55.81
C GLN A 751 -34.19 -1.74 56.49
N SER A 752 -33.47 -2.36 57.45
CA SER A 752 -33.99 -3.51 58.23
C SER A 752 -34.71 -3.08 59.51
N GLY A 753 -34.92 -1.80 59.76
CA GLY A 753 -35.65 -1.28 60.93
C GLY A 753 -34.81 -1.21 62.24
N GLU A 754 -33.49 -1.46 62.20
CA GLU A 754 -32.60 -1.35 63.34
C GLU A 754 -32.11 0.11 63.52
N VAL A 755 -33.06 1.07 63.73
CA VAL A 755 -32.83 2.54 63.56
C VAL A 755 -31.77 3.06 64.55
N HIS A 756 -31.78 2.69 65.80
CA HIS A 756 -30.77 3.16 66.80
C HIS A 756 -29.37 2.70 66.43
N SER A 757 -29.21 1.43 66.04
CA SER A 757 -27.91 0.93 65.59
C SER A 757 -27.44 1.58 64.27
N ALA A 758 -28.37 1.92 63.38
CA ALA A 758 -28.12 2.63 62.16
C ALA A 758 -27.62 4.03 62.42
N LEU A 759 -28.28 4.76 63.34
CA LEU A 759 -27.92 6.13 63.72
C LEU A 759 -26.48 6.19 64.24
N ASP A 760 -26.11 5.31 65.17
CA ASP A 760 -24.76 5.26 65.76
C ASP A 760 -23.70 5.09 64.65
N LEU A 761 -23.91 4.18 63.75
CA LEU A 761 -22.97 3.94 62.63
C LEU A 761 -22.85 5.13 61.66
N LEU A 762 -24.02 5.74 61.31
CA LEU A 762 -24.10 6.83 60.35
C LEU A 762 -23.55 8.11 60.91
N GLN A 763 -23.80 8.43 62.22
CA GLN A 763 -23.23 9.59 62.89
C GLN A 763 -21.69 9.50 62.93
N HIS A 764 -21.17 8.35 63.35
CA HIS A 764 -19.71 8.17 63.34
C HIS A 764 -19.12 8.23 61.93
N ALA A 765 -19.84 7.73 60.89
CA ALA A 765 -19.37 7.85 59.51
C ALA A 765 -19.37 9.31 59.08
N HIS A 766 -20.43 10.08 59.41
CA HIS A 766 -20.55 11.49 59.07
C HIS A 766 -19.43 12.33 59.68
N GLU A 767 -19.13 12.17 61.00
CA GLU A 767 -18.02 12.84 61.66
C GLU A 767 -16.68 12.62 60.96
N ILE A 768 -16.42 11.40 60.55
CA ILE A 768 -15.17 11.07 59.84
C ILE A 768 -15.14 11.71 58.45
N PHE A 769 -16.24 11.67 57.69
CA PHE A 769 -16.31 12.30 56.38
C PHE A 769 -16.19 13.81 56.47
N GLU A 770 -16.87 14.45 57.40
CA GLU A 770 -16.76 15.91 57.66
C GLU A 770 -15.33 16.33 58.01
N LYS A 771 -14.64 15.55 58.83
CA LYS A 771 -13.26 15.78 59.24
C LYS A 771 -12.25 15.62 58.09
N HIS A 772 -12.43 14.63 57.20
CA HIS A 772 -11.40 14.21 56.25
C HIS A 772 -11.73 14.52 54.78
N LEU A 773 -12.99 14.75 54.41
CA LEU A 773 -13.39 14.93 53.02
C LEU A 773 -13.84 16.34 52.70
N SER A 774 -14.43 17.10 53.47
CA SER A 774 -15.12 18.38 53.26
C SER A 774 -16.66 18.25 53.27
N ASP A 775 -17.31 19.33 53.58
CA ASP A 775 -18.80 19.41 53.61
C ASP A 775 -19.40 19.26 52.21
N SER A 776 -18.66 19.64 51.17
CA SER A 776 -19.08 19.49 49.76
C SER A 776 -18.72 18.14 49.16
N HIS A 777 -18.44 17.10 49.92
CA HIS A 777 -18.17 15.77 49.37
C HIS A 777 -19.43 14.90 49.38
N SER A 778 -19.67 14.14 48.29
CA SER A 778 -20.87 13.31 48.12
C SER A 778 -21.15 12.37 49.33
N PHE A 779 -20.13 11.72 49.88
CA PHE A 779 -20.32 10.89 51.09
C PHE A 779 -20.78 11.71 52.32
N THR A 780 -20.24 12.89 52.54
CA THR A 780 -20.64 13.75 53.65
C THR A 780 -22.12 14.12 53.53
N ALA A 781 -22.52 14.63 52.35
CA ALA A 781 -23.89 15.01 52.07
C ALA A 781 -24.90 13.84 52.20
N ARG A 782 -24.61 12.71 51.58
CA ARG A 782 -25.48 11.51 51.62
C ARG A 782 -25.58 10.88 53.01
N THR A 783 -24.47 10.89 53.78
CA THR A 783 -24.50 10.39 55.17
C THR A 783 -25.31 11.29 56.08
N LYS A 784 -25.23 12.62 55.83
CA LYS A 784 -26.07 13.59 56.52
C LYS A 784 -27.56 13.33 56.31
N MET A 785 -27.97 13.09 55.06
CA MET A 785 -29.37 12.69 54.74
C MET A 785 -29.76 11.40 55.46
N ALA A 786 -28.91 10.37 55.39
CA ALA A 786 -29.21 9.09 56.03
C ALA A 786 -29.31 9.17 57.58
N VAL A 787 -28.55 10.08 58.23
CA VAL A 787 -28.74 10.43 59.67
C VAL A 787 -30.11 11.08 59.86
N GLY A 788 -30.49 12.01 58.98
CA GLY A 788 -31.79 12.64 59.01
C GLY A 788 -32.95 11.64 58.86
N SER A 789 -32.78 10.64 58.01
CA SER A 789 -33.73 9.53 57.82
C SER A 789 -33.87 8.68 59.10
N CYS A 790 -32.79 8.48 59.88
CA CYS A 790 -32.87 7.83 61.17
C CYS A 790 -33.67 8.68 62.18
N TYR A 791 -33.47 9.97 62.24
CA TYR A 791 -34.25 10.86 63.09
C TYR A 791 -35.72 10.90 62.67
N MET A 792 -36.02 10.83 61.41
CA MET A 792 -37.37 10.72 60.86
C MET A 792 -38.09 9.48 61.41
N GLU A 793 -37.45 8.31 61.32
CA GLU A 793 -37.98 7.02 61.82
C GLU A 793 -38.12 7.01 63.34
N MET A 794 -37.38 7.85 64.10
CA MET A 794 -37.49 8.01 65.53
C MET A 794 -38.54 9.03 65.95
N GLY A 795 -39.16 9.75 65.05
CA GLY A 795 -40.08 10.82 65.29
C GLY A 795 -39.47 12.18 65.68
N GLU A 796 -38.18 12.35 65.55
CA GLU A 796 -37.42 13.58 65.87
C GLU A 796 -37.51 14.55 64.68
N SER A 797 -38.68 15.19 64.50
CA SER A 797 -39.03 15.95 63.29
C SER A 797 -38.12 17.12 62.99
N GLU A 798 -37.69 17.91 64.02
CA GLU A 798 -36.85 19.08 63.82
C GLU A 798 -35.39 18.70 63.39
N LEU A 799 -34.84 17.69 64.06
CA LEU A 799 -33.51 17.13 63.64
C LEU A 799 -33.52 16.53 62.26
N SER A 800 -34.56 15.75 61.97
CA SER A 800 -34.76 15.14 60.67
C SER A 800 -34.80 16.19 59.55
N GLU A 801 -35.61 17.24 59.70
CA GLU A 801 -35.71 18.34 58.75
C GLU A 801 -34.34 18.98 58.48
N ASN A 802 -33.63 19.37 59.51
CA ASN A 802 -32.34 20.02 59.37
C ASN A 802 -31.32 19.14 58.64
N PHE A 803 -31.23 17.87 59.02
CA PHE A 803 -30.25 16.96 58.40
C PHE A 803 -30.62 16.59 56.98
N ILE A 804 -31.87 16.32 56.66
CA ILE A 804 -32.31 15.91 55.28
C ILE A 804 -32.22 17.08 54.32
N THR A 805 -32.76 18.28 54.69
CA THR A 805 -32.79 19.43 53.77
C THR A 805 -31.39 19.98 53.51
N SER A 806 -30.54 20.13 54.56
CA SER A 806 -29.17 20.60 54.35
C SER A 806 -28.29 19.56 53.61
N GLY A 807 -28.55 18.26 53.81
CA GLY A 807 -27.90 17.21 53.05
C GLY A 807 -28.31 17.21 51.57
N TYR A 808 -29.63 17.37 51.31
CA TYR A 808 -30.16 17.48 49.94
C TYR A 808 -29.62 18.67 49.18
N GLU A 809 -29.57 19.86 49.79
CA GLU A 809 -28.97 21.05 49.20
C GLU A 809 -27.52 20.80 48.76
N LYS A 810 -26.75 20.08 49.57
CA LYS A 810 -25.37 19.71 49.23
C LYS A 810 -25.29 18.68 48.11
N VAL A 811 -26.17 17.68 48.07
CA VAL A 811 -26.25 16.73 46.94
C VAL A 811 -26.57 17.48 45.64
N MET A 812 -27.49 18.44 45.67
CA MET A 812 -27.88 19.26 44.52
C MET A 812 -26.74 20.17 44.01
N GLU A 813 -25.89 20.69 44.95
CA GLU A 813 -24.69 21.47 44.57
C GLU A 813 -23.63 20.62 43.85
N ILE A 814 -23.51 19.34 44.24
CA ILE A 814 -22.42 18.45 43.81
C ILE A 814 -22.78 17.65 42.54
N HIS A 815 -24.01 17.23 42.44
CA HIS A 815 -24.46 16.29 41.42
C HIS A 815 -25.40 16.91 40.40
N HIS A 816 -25.33 16.39 39.15
CA HIS A 816 -26.27 16.81 38.12
C HIS A 816 -27.68 16.25 38.38
N GLU A 817 -28.72 17.01 38.02
CA GLU A 817 -30.14 16.65 38.24
C GLU A 817 -30.51 15.25 37.71
N SER A 818 -29.83 14.76 36.66
CA SER A 818 -30.09 13.44 36.09
C SER A 818 -29.16 12.35 36.65
N SER A 819 -28.49 12.54 37.75
CA SER A 819 -27.61 11.54 38.37
C SER A 819 -28.39 10.58 39.27
N LEU A 820 -27.81 9.38 39.50
CA LEU A 820 -28.36 8.41 40.44
C LEU A 820 -28.39 8.98 41.87
N GLU A 821 -27.35 9.71 42.26
CA GLU A 821 -27.23 10.34 43.59
C GLU A 821 -28.36 11.33 43.81
N MET A 822 -28.73 12.10 42.78
CA MET A 822 -29.85 13.03 42.86
C MET A 822 -31.20 12.31 42.99
N ALA A 823 -31.39 11.23 42.17
CA ALA A 823 -32.59 10.40 42.26
C ALA A 823 -32.76 9.77 43.65
N LEU A 824 -31.68 9.30 44.28
CA LEU A 824 -31.73 8.74 45.64
C LEU A 824 -32.00 9.81 46.66
N ALA A 825 -31.45 11.02 46.52
CA ALA A 825 -31.72 12.14 47.38
C ALA A 825 -33.18 12.62 47.28
N ASP A 826 -33.72 12.74 46.09
CA ASP A 826 -35.14 13.04 45.83
C ASP A 826 -36.07 11.99 46.45
N TRP A 827 -35.70 10.71 46.34
CA TRP A 827 -36.47 9.66 46.99
C TRP A 827 -36.49 9.80 48.51
N GLU A 828 -35.35 10.09 49.13
CA GLU A 828 -35.21 10.29 50.58
C GLU A 828 -35.97 11.53 51.06
N LEU A 829 -35.84 12.64 50.34
CA LEU A 829 -36.57 13.88 50.64
C LEU A 829 -38.10 13.72 50.41
N GLY A 830 -38.50 13.04 49.36
CA GLY A 830 -39.92 12.70 49.07
C GLY A 830 -40.51 11.82 50.18
N THR A 831 -39.75 10.87 50.71
CA THR A 831 -40.14 10.04 51.85
C THR A 831 -40.28 10.87 53.14
N PHE A 832 -39.38 11.83 53.34
CA PHE A 832 -39.47 12.77 54.44
C PHE A 832 -40.72 13.61 54.39
N PHE A 833 -41.09 14.23 53.25
CA PHE A 833 -42.32 15.00 53.10
C PHE A 833 -43.59 14.14 53.23
N GLN A 834 -43.55 12.89 52.76
CA GLN A 834 -44.61 11.94 52.90
C GLN A 834 -44.92 11.67 54.42
N ASN A 835 -43.90 11.44 55.21
CA ASN A 835 -44.03 11.18 56.65
C ASN A 835 -44.55 12.40 57.42
N ARG A 836 -44.34 13.61 56.90
CA ARG A 836 -44.94 14.87 57.47
C ARG A 836 -46.33 15.16 57.01
N GLY A 837 -46.88 14.39 56.06
CA GLY A 837 -48.15 14.64 55.44
C GLY A 837 -48.16 15.74 54.38
N GLU A 838 -47.04 16.21 53.95
CA GLU A 838 -46.84 17.19 52.84
C GLU A 838 -46.87 16.49 51.48
N TYR A 839 -48.01 15.92 51.15
CA TYR A 839 -48.15 14.98 50.01
C TYR A 839 -47.82 15.59 48.63
N ASP A 840 -48.10 16.87 48.43
CA ASP A 840 -47.80 17.54 47.15
C ASP A 840 -46.30 17.59 46.92
N LYS A 841 -45.50 18.02 47.89
CA LYS A 841 -44.04 18.02 47.82
C LYS A 841 -43.46 16.60 47.72
N ALA A 842 -44.05 15.69 48.51
CA ALA A 842 -43.69 14.29 48.43
C ALA A 842 -43.85 13.70 47.01
N SER A 843 -45.01 13.99 46.36
CA SER A 843 -45.29 13.55 45.01
C SER A 843 -44.35 14.13 44.00
N GLU A 844 -43.98 15.40 44.11
CA GLU A 844 -43.02 16.07 43.23
C GLU A 844 -41.65 15.39 43.30
N HIS A 845 -41.05 15.24 44.47
CA HIS A 845 -39.75 14.61 44.62
C HIS A 845 -39.74 13.12 44.27
N LEU A 846 -40.78 12.36 44.63
CA LEU A 846 -40.90 10.97 44.23
C LEU A 846 -41.09 10.80 42.73
N GLN A 847 -41.75 11.75 42.03
CA GLN A 847 -41.83 11.75 40.58
C GLN A 847 -40.43 12.01 39.99
N GLY A 848 -39.71 13.02 40.47
CA GLY A 848 -38.34 13.33 40.04
C GLY A 848 -37.40 12.13 40.20
N ALA A 849 -37.47 11.49 41.39
CA ALA A 849 -36.71 10.27 41.67
C ALA A 849 -37.04 9.16 40.66
N TYR A 850 -38.30 8.86 40.39
CA TYR A 850 -38.73 7.82 39.49
C TYR A 850 -38.30 8.10 38.05
N ASP A 851 -38.52 9.31 37.55
CA ASP A 851 -38.17 9.69 36.19
C ASP A 851 -36.63 9.61 35.94
N THR A 852 -35.85 9.97 36.95
CA THR A 852 -34.40 9.87 36.90
C THR A 852 -33.92 8.42 36.96
N LEU A 853 -34.50 7.61 37.87
CA LEU A 853 -34.19 6.16 37.93
C LEU A 853 -34.51 5.45 36.61
N GLN A 854 -35.63 5.78 35.94
CA GLN A 854 -35.94 5.21 34.61
C GLN A 854 -34.92 5.56 33.55
N LYS A 855 -34.26 6.70 33.61
CA LYS A 855 -33.22 7.11 32.67
C LYS A 855 -31.86 6.45 32.95
N VAL A 856 -31.56 6.25 34.24
CA VAL A 856 -30.26 5.76 34.71
C VAL A 856 -30.22 4.24 34.73
N GLU A 857 -31.28 3.59 35.21
CA GLU A 857 -31.30 2.13 35.41
C GLU A 857 -31.84 1.37 34.20
N ARG A 858 -31.32 0.17 33.95
CA ARG A 858 -31.76 -0.71 32.88
C ARG A 858 -32.90 -1.63 33.35
N GLY A 859 -34.07 -1.44 32.78
CA GLY A 859 -35.27 -2.22 33.07
C GLY A 859 -35.96 -1.75 34.36
N THR A 860 -36.97 -2.52 34.80
CA THR A 860 -37.67 -2.25 36.05
C THR A 860 -36.85 -2.80 37.23
N THR A 861 -36.34 -1.92 38.06
CA THR A 861 -35.57 -2.30 39.22
C THR A 861 -36.38 -2.23 40.48
N PHE A 862 -35.92 -2.91 41.52
CA PHE A 862 -36.57 -2.87 42.83
C PHE A 862 -36.63 -1.42 43.41
N ARG A 863 -35.66 -0.55 43.14
CA ARG A 863 -35.70 0.85 43.50
C ARG A 863 -36.87 1.58 42.84
N GLN A 864 -37.03 1.40 41.52
CA GLN A 864 -38.15 1.95 40.74
C GLN A 864 -39.49 1.44 41.25
N GLU A 865 -39.62 0.15 41.53
CA GLU A 865 -40.83 -0.47 42.08
C GLU A 865 -41.19 0.16 43.44
N LYS A 866 -40.22 0.34 44.34
CA LYS A 866 -40.43 0.95 45.63
C LYS A 866 -40.90 2.41 45.51
N VAL A 867 -40.24 3.22 44.69
CA VAL A 867 -40.62 4.62 44.49
C VAL A 867 -42.01 4.72 43.84
N LEU A 868 -42.30 3.86 42.85
CA LEU A 868 -43.61 3.81 42.21
C LEU A 868 -44.73 3.42 43.18
N ALA A 869 -44.53 2.36 43.95
CA ALA A 869 -45.48 1.92 45.00
C ALA A 869 -45.72 2.99 46.06
N GLN A 870 -44.72 3.76 46.42
CA GLN A 870 -44.84 4.86 47.37
C GLN A 870 -45.66 6.02 46.77
N ARG A 871 -45.42 6.38 45.52
CA ARG A 871 -46.23 7.37 44.75
C ARG A 871 -47.72 6.94 44.63
N GLU A 872 -47.94 5.67 44.23
CA GLU A 872 -49.30 5.14 44.10
C GLU A 872 -50.11 5.19 45.40
N ARG A 873 -49.43 4.94 46.56
CA ARG A 873 -50.06 5.09 47.89
C ARG A 873 -50.47 6.52 48.17
N ILE A 874 -49.66 7.51 47.86
CA ILE A 874 -49.96 8.92 48.01
C ILE A 874 -51.17 9.29 47.11
N SER A 875 -51.15 8.91 45.83
CA SER A 875 -52.14 9.25 44.84
C SER A 875 -53.52 8.56 45.13
N SER A 876 -53.53 7.37 45.71
CA SER A 876 -54.74 6.61 46.08
C SER A 876 -55.35 7.03 47.42
N GLY A 877 -54.69 7.95 48.16
CA GLY A 877 -55.17 8.36 49.51
C GLY A 877 -55.07 7.21 50.53
N THR A 878 -54.43 6.12 50.25
CA THR A 878 -54.19 4.98 51.16
C THR A 878 -53.03 5.37 52.09
N ILE A 879 -53.32 6.16 53.12
CA ILE A 879 -52.36 6.58 54.17
C ILE A 879 -52.16 5.40 55.11
N PRO A 880 -50.92 4.95 55.37
CA PRO A 880 -50.69 4.10 56.53
C PRO A 880 -50.87 4.93 57.79
N VAL A 881 -51.87 4.54 58.59
CA VAL A 881 -51.94 5.00 59.98
C VAL A 881 -50.61 4.71 60.65
N ALA A 882 -50.04 5.69 61.34
CA ALA A 882 -48.79 5.61 62.08
C ALA A 882 -48.64 4.25 62.76
N TYR A 883 -47.41 3.71 62.69
CA TYR A 883 -46.98 2.44 63.28
C TYR A 883 -47.48 2.26 64.71
N GLU A 884 -48.63 1.60 64.89
CA GLU A 884 -48.96 0.89 66.07
C GLU A 884 -48.47 -0.57 65.91
N GLU A 885 -47.47 -0.88 66.68
CA GLU A 885 -47.03 -2.22 67.05
C GLU A 885 -47.26 -3.39 66.09
N ASN A 886 -46.44 -3.54 65.11
CA ASN A 886 -46.22 -4.86 64.38
C ASN A 886 -44.79 -5.33 64.45
N SER A 887 -44.22 -5.45 65.68
CA SER A 887 -42.89 -6.08 65.86
C SER A 887 -42.93 -7.63 65.79
N GLY A 888 -44.12 -8.20 65.53
CA GLY A 888 -44.30 -9.68 65.59
C GLY A 888 -44.36 -10.40 64.24
N GLN A 889 -44.90 -9.77 63.18
CA GLN A 889 -45.19 -10.50 61.94
C GLN A 889 -44.06 -10.45 60.88
N ASN A 890 -43.26 -9.41 60.87
CA ASN A 890 -42.12 -9.30 59.93
C ASN A 890 -40.94 -10.25 60.24
N ARG A 891 -40.94 -10.89 61.43
CA ARG A 891 -39.87 -11.88 61.71
C ARG A 891 -40.15 -13.26 61.09
N GLN A 892 -41.36 -13.60 60.70
CA GLN A 892 -41.71 -14.88 60.06
C GLN A 892 -41.60 -14.87 58.54
N ASP A 893 -41.89 -13.70 57.93
CA ASP A 893 -41.74 -13.59 56.46
C ASP A 893 -40.30 -13.47 55.97
N LEU A 894 -39.37 -13.00 56.82
CA LEU A 894 -37.94 -12.98 56.56
C LEU A 894 -37.27 -14.37 56.50
N HIS A 895 -37.91 -15.36 57.14
CA HIS A 895 -37.37 -16.75 57.15
C HIS A 895 -37.87 -17.63 56.03
N ASN A 896 -38.99 -17.25 55.37
CA ASN A 896 -39.63 -18.05 54.32
C ASN A 896 -39.21 -17.74 52.88
N ASN A 897 -38.49 -16.62 52.68
CA ASN A 897 -38.00 -16.23 51.35
C ASN A 897 -36.55 -16.64 51.07
N GLU A 898 -35.88 -17.39 51.95
CA GLU A 898 -34.49 -17.82 51.78
C GLU A 898 -34.31 -19.36 51.67
N GLN A 899 -35.41 -20.13 51.38
CA GLN A 899 -35.30 -21.50 50.85
C GLN A 899 -35.53 -21.44 49.31
#